data_8d7594593e2d7d9b6125e823d9873398
#
_entry.id   8d7594593e2d7d9b6125e823d9873398
#
_cell.length_a   1.000
_cell.length_b   1.000
_cell.length_c   1.000
_cell.angle_alpha   90.00
_cell.angle_beta   90.00
_cell.angle_gamma   90.00
#
_symmetry.space_group_name_H-M   'P 1'
#
loop_
_entity.id
_entity.type
_entity.pdbx_description
1 polymer ?
#
loop_
_entity_poly.entity_id
_entity_poly.type
_entity_poly.pdbx_seq_one_letter_code
_entity_poly.pdbx_strand_id
1 'polypeptide(L)'
;MGEVTADRRLAAAAAVTAALLTAVVAVGCATATGSRDAALPGPAVSLDVDHLEQRALLLLLADRQTYEPVTIDAALDASPELRRQAALTLGRLADARGGPVLASLLADADAAVRRAAAFALGELGEDLRARPAAAEEGYVEAAAAALLGTVNDPDRDSGRLAVEALAKLGVTVETVAERLIEGPSEELLPRLLPSLFRFQSREDPSAGVVRWAAAGLAEDDGERRRQAAYALARTPLPESAPALRPLLADGDAEVRGWAARALGEVGERPDLDLLRPLLDDPAPGPIVQALRAARRLIAAGTAAPPSHWQPRLLELLDEARPGVRLTAVEAAGSWLLDDELGEALVTLAAAGHPRERQLALLALAEGEDPRAVIALAAAARDADVAVRRNAARAAGLLSAVEVLEQLADDEHPAVRAAVLETWLAADPDDAAARAAEGLADADAGVRATAFEWLAEHPVVPLELLVEALAASLRDRIPDSRLAGVDALAARAAAEPLERGALIAELETLARDEAYLVRSRASAALAGLGREAPEPGALRLRKPVEVYRDVVRRTARPRRATIRTERGDVVVELACPEAPLTCLNFLQLGAQGFYDGLPFHRVVPDFVVQAGDPRGDGRGGPGYQIRDEINVLRYEPGVLGMALAGPDTGGSQFFLTLAPQPHLDGGYTVFGRVVAGLEVLDQVVQGDRILGVVEEP
;
A
#
# COMPACT_ATOMS: atom_id res chain seq x y z
N MET A 1 -20.04 -13.00 -38.04
CA MET A 1 -18.64 -12.66 -37.78
C MET A 1 -18.49 -11.30 -37.09
N GLY A 2 -19.52 -10.53 -36.83
CA GLY A 2 -19.45 -9.22 -36.15
C GLY A 2 -19.60 -9.26 -34.63
N GLU A 3 -20.32 -10.22 -34.08
CA GLU A 3 -20.62 -10.28 -32.63
C GLU A 3 -19.51 -10.90 -31.79
N VAL A 4 -18.64 -11.72 -32.35
CA VAL A 4 -17.53 -12.37 -31.61
C VAL A 4 -16.36 -11.42 -31.36
N THR A 5 -16.24 -10.35 -32.15
CA THR A 5 -15.17 -9.34 -32.00
C THR A 5 -15.47 -8.29 -30.93
N ALA A 6 -16.73 -8.01 -30.65
CA ALA A 6 -17.12 -7.05 -29.61
C ALA A 6 -16.92 -7.62 -28.19
N ASP A 7 -17.27 -8.89 -27.99
CA ASP A 7 -17.08 -9.57 -26.69
C ASP A 7 -15.60 -9.74 -26.29
N ARG A 8 -14.71 -9.96 -27.28
CA ARG A 8 -13.27 -10.06 -27.03
C ARG A 8 -12.63 -8.72 -26.69
N ARG A 9 -13.12 -7.61 -27.27
CA ARG A 9 -12.66 -6.26 -26.95
C ARG A 9 -13.06 -5.81 -25.54
N LEU A 10 -14.28 -6.17 -25.11
CA LEU A 10 -14.75 -5.93 -23.74
C LEU A 10 -13.95 -6.73 -22.69
N ALA A 11 -13.58 -7.98 -23.03
CA ALA A 11 -12.75 -8.80 -22.14
C ALA A 11 -11.30 -8.29 -22.01
N ALA A 12 -10.70 -7.82 -23.10
CA ALA A 12 -9.35 -7.23 -23.08
C ALA A 12 -9.33 -5.87 -22.37
N ALA A 13 -10.31 -5.02 -22.57
CA ALA A 13 -10.46 -3.77 -21.82
C ALA A 13 -10.69 -4.03 -20.33
N ALA A 14 -11.48 -5.04 -19.98
CA ALA A 14 -11.71 -5.44 -18.59
C ALA A 14 -10.44 -6.03 -17.92
N ALA A 15 -9.59 -6.76 -18.65
CA ALA A 15 -8.33 -7.30 -18.11
C ALA A 15 -7.28 -6.20 -17.88
N VAL A 16 -7.14 -5.25 -18.79
CA VAL A 16 -6.25 -4.07 -18.62
C VAL A 16 -6.77 -3.17 -17.50
N THR A 17 -8.07 -3.03 -17.35
CA THR A 17 -8.70 -2.29 -16.25
C THR A 17 -8.57 -3.04 -14.92
N ALA A 18 -8.57 -4.37 -14.90
CA ALA A 18 -8.38 -5.18 -13.71
C ALA A 18 -6.92 -5.15 -13.21
N ALA A 19 -5.93 -5.17 -14.10
CA ALA A 19 -4.52 -5.00 -13.74
C ALA A 19 -4.23 -3.57 -13.21
N LEU A 20 -4.93 -2.55 -13.72
CA LEU A 20 -4.92 -1.19 -13.19
C LEU A 20 -5.70 -1.07 -11.87
N LEU A 21 -6.77 -1.85 -11.66
CA LEU A 21 -7.61 -1.82 -10.46
C LEU A 21 -6.95 -2.53 -9.25
N THR A 22 -6.12 -3.55 -9.44
CA THR A 22 -5.32 -4.13 -8.35
C THR A 22 -4.23 -3.16 -7.84
N ALA A 23 -3.83 -2.18 -8.66
CA ALA A 23 -2.91 -1.10 -8.25
C ALA A 23 -3.63 0.16 -7.71
N VAL A 24 -4.96 0.27 -7.80
CA VAL A 24 -5.71 1.53 -7.59
C VAL A 24 -6.67 1.49 -6.38
N VAL A 25 -6.71 0.40 -5.58
CA VAL A 25 -7.64 0.35 -4.44
C VAL A 25 -7.02 1.00 -3.21
N ALA A 26 -6.98 2.31 -3.15
CA ALA A 26 -7.03 3.12 -1.94
C ALA A 26 -6.99 4.62 -2.26
N VAL A 27 -7.97 5.39 -1.89
CA VAL A 27 -7.93 6.87 -1.90
C VAL A 27 -9.06 7.47 -1.08
N GLY A 28 -8.83 8.47 -0.38
CA GLY A 28 -8.69 9.83 -0.40
C GLY A 28 -9.09 10.63 0.79
N CYS A 29 -8.80 11.80 1.04
CA CYS A 29 -9.27 13.12 1.16
C CYS A 29 -8.92 13.94 2.37
N ALA A 30 -8.99 15.06 2.57
CA ALA A 30 -9.34 16.43 2.41
C ALA A 30 -9.01 17.33 3.62
N THR A 31 -9.02 18.60 3.44
CA THR A 31 -8.57 19.66 4.34
C THR A 31 -9.61 20.05 5.38
N ALA A 32 -9.21 20.19 6.64
CA ALA A 32 -9.83 21.10 7.60
C ALA A 32 -8.76 21.72 8.49
N THR A 33 -8.67 23.04 8.47
CA THR A 33 -7.86 23.85 9.37
C THR A 33 -8.34 23.70 10.81
N GLY A 34 -7.66 22.85 11.54
CA GLY A 34 -7.80 22.69 12.96
C GLY A 34 -6.53 22.09 13.50
N SER A 35 -5.61 22.94 13.97
CA SER A 35 -4.41 22.52 14.65
C SER A 35 -4.78 21.65 15.85
N ARG A 36 -4.63 20.34 15.71
CA ARG A 36 -4.50 19.45 16.86
C ARG A 36 -3.05 19.03 16.92
N ASP A 37 -2.31 19.66 17.83
CA ASP A 37 -1.01 19.19 18.30
C ASP A 37 -1.15 17.80 18.95
N ALA A 38 -1.22 16.76 18.14
CA ALA A 38 -0.94 15.42 18.58
C ALA A 38 0.59 15.32 18.71
N ALA A 39 1.11 15.75 19.85
CA ALA A 39 2.51 15.55 20.16
C ALA A 39 2.84 14.06 20.04
N LEU A 40 4.01 13.73 19.43
CA LEU A 40 4.58 12.40 19.54
C LEU A 40 4.67 12.02 21.02
N PRO A 41 4.28 10.81 21.45
CA PRO A 41 4.25 10.47 22.86
C PRO A 41 5.65 10.46 23.45
N GLY A 42 5.83 11.19 24.53
CA GLY A 42 6.85 10.96 25.51
C GLY A 42 7.86 12.07 25.74
N PRO A 43 8.16 12.37 27.03
CA PRO A 43 9.31 13.16 27.42
C PRO A 43 10.60 12.41 27.05
N ALA A 44 11.67 13.19 26.81
CA ALA A 44 13.02 12.66 26.62
C ALA A 44 13.38 11.70 27.78
N VAL A 45 13.46 10.41 27.49
CA VAL A 45 13.88 9.42 28.47
C VAL A 45 15.34 9.69 28.80
N SER A 46 15.65 9.97 30.09
CA SER A 46 17.02 9.92 30.60
C SER A 46 17.47 8.47 30.51
N LEU A 47 18.29 8.13 29.51
CA LEU A 47 18.83 6.79 29.37
C LEU A 47 19.83 6.51 30.49
N ASP A 48 19.40 5.80 31.49
CA ASP A 48 20.31 5.06 32.38
C ASP A 48 21.07 3.98 31.57
N VAL A 49 22.27 3.63 31.97
CA VAL A 49 23.12 2.66 31.27
C VAL A 49 22.43 1.28 31.16
N ASP A 50 21.72 0.89 32.22
CA ASP A 50 20.98 -0.39 32.25
C ASP A 50 19.79 -0.39 31.29
N HIS A 51 19.05 0.71 31.18
CA HIS A 51 17.97 0.86 30.21
C HIS A 51 18.49 0.83 28.76
N LEU A 52 19.65 1.44 28.49
CA LEU A 52 20.25 1.41 27.15
C LEU A 52 20.63 0.00 26.74
N GLU A 53 21.23 -0.78 27.65
CA GLU A 53 21.59 -2.18 27.35
C GLU A 53 20.37 -3.04 27.07
N GLN A 54 19.35 -2.97 27.91
CA GLN A 54 18.13 -3.76 27.75
C GLN A 54 17.38 -3.38 26.45
N ARG A 55 17.29 -2.08 26.12
CA ARG A 55 16.70 -1.65 24.84
C ARG A 55 17.51 -2.16 23.64
N ALA A 56 18.83 -2.14 23.72
CA ALA A 56 19.69 -2.65 22.65
C ALA A 56 19.50 -4.17 22.45
N LEU A 57 19.36 -4.92 23.54
CA LEU A 57 19.09 -6.36 23.47
C LEU A 57 17.68 -6.65 22.90
N LEU A 58 16.64 -5.96 23.34
CA LEU A 58 15.30 -6.10 22.77
C LEU A 58 15.28 -5.79 21.27
N LEU A 59 15.96 -4.73 20.84
CA LEU A 59 16.07 -4.38 19.43
C LEU A 59 16.84 -5.45 18.64
N LEU A 60 17.90 -6.01 19.24
CA LEU A 60 18.64 -7.12 18.64
C LEU A 60 17.75 -8.37 18.50
N LEU A 61 16.93 -8.70 19.50
CA LEU A 61 16.01 -9.84 19.42
C LEU A 61 14.99 -9.64 18.27
N ALA A 62 14.39 -8.45 18.18
CA ALA A 62 13.46 -8.12 17.11
C ALA A 62 14.13 -8.21 15.74
N ASP A 63 15.31 -7.60 15.56
CA ASP A 63 16.04 -7.59 14.28
C ASP A 63 16.52 -8.99 13.87
N ARG A 64 16.81 -9.88 14.84
CA ARG A 64 17.21 -11.28 14.59
C ARG A 64 16.05 -12.27 14.58
N GLN A 65 14.84 -11.84 14.93
CA GLN A 65 13.68 -12.72 15.16
C GLN A 65 14.03 -13.91 16.07
N THR A 66 14.64 -13.61 17.21
CA THR A 66 15.08 -14.64 18.15
C THR A 66 14.34 -14.45 19.48
N TYR A 67 13.56 -15.45 19.88
CA TYR A 67 12.93 -15.47 21.20
C TYR A 67 13.95 -15.93 22.26
N GLU A 68 14.30 -15.04 23.20
CA GLU A 68 15.26 -15.33 24.27
C GLU A 68 14.63 -14.93 25.62
N PRO A 69 14.17 -15.94 26.42
CA PRO A 69 13.38 -15.69 27.63
C PRO A 69 14.09 -14.81 28.65
N VAL A 70 15.37 -15.03 28.92
CA VAL A 70 16.11 -14.32 29.98
C VAL A 70 16.12 -12.81 29.74
N THR A 71 16.35 -12.38 28.50
CA THR A 71 16.33 -10.96 28.13
C THR A 71 14.93 -10.36 28.22
N ILE A 72 13.91 -11.14 27.81
CA ILE A 72 12.51 -10.73 27.88
C ILE A 72 12.09 -10.57 29.33
N ASP A 73 12.33 -11.57 30.19
CA ASP A 73 11.97 -11.56 31.62
C ASP A 73 12.66 -10.40 32.34
N ALA A 74 13.93 -10.15 32.08
CA ALA A 74 14.66 -9.00 32.66
C ALA A 74 14.02 -7.65 32.27
N ALA A 75 13.47 -7.51 31.07
CA ALA A 75 12.76 -6.31 30.64
C ALA A 75 11.37 -6.19 31.27
N LEU A 76 10.69 -7.33 31.54
CA LEU A 76 9.38 -7.37 32.19
C LEU A 76 9.48 -6.98 33.69
N ASP A 77 10.57 -7.30 34.34
CA ASP A 77 10.83 -6.94 35.75
C ASP A 77 11.28 -5.48 35.92
N ALA A 78 11.49 -4.75 34.80
CA ALA A 78 12.06 -3.42 34.81
C ALA A 78 10.98 -2.29 34.75
N SER A 79 11.35 -1.13 34.23
CA SER A 79 10.47 0.03 34.11
C SER A 79 9.30 -0.19 33.15
N PRO A 80 8.20 0.58 33.27
CA PRO A 80 7.08 0.51 32.32
C PRO A 80 7.51 0.71 30.88
N GLU A 81 8.51 1.56 30.62
CA GLU A 81 9.04 1.79 29.28
C GLU A 81 9.67 0.52 28.68
N LEU A 82 10.43 -0.24 29.49
CA LEU A 82 11.04 -1.49 29.06
C LEU A 82 10.01 -2.61 28.89
N ARG A 83 8.99 -2.68 29.77
CA ARG A 83 7.87 -3.62 29.58
C ARG A 83 7.09 -3.32 28.31
N ARG A 84 6.85 -2.02 28.00
CA ARG A 84 6.24 -1.59 26.74
C ARG A 84 7.09 -2.02 25.53
N GLN A 85 8.40 -1.80 25.59
CA GLN A 85 9.31 -2.19 24.52
C GLN A 85 9.37 -3.71 24.35
N ALA A 86 9.35 -4.48 25.45
CA ALA A 86 9.27 -5.94 25.40
C ALA A 86 7.98 -6.41 24.73
N ALA A 87 6.84 -5.78 25.04
CA ALA A 87 5.56 -6.10 24.39
C ALA A 87 5.63 -5.89 22.86
N LEU A 88 6.13 -4.74 22.39
CA LEU A 88 6.31 -4.47 20.97
C LEU A 88 7.31 -5.45 20.31
N THR A 89 8.39 -5.78 21.02
CA THR A 89 9.35 -6.78 20.54
C THR A 89 8.70 -8.14 20.35
N LEU A 90 7.89 -8.61 21.32
CA LEU A 90 7.18 -9.89 21.23
C LEU A 90 6.21 -9.94 20.04
N GLY A 91 5.50 -8.85 19.75
CA GLY A 91 4.66 -8.76 18.56
C GLY A 91 5.48 -8.89 17.26
N ARG A 92 6.63 -8.23 17.20
CA ARG A 92 7.54 -8.26 16.03
C ARG A 92 8.26 -9.60 15.84
N LEU A 93 8.43 -10.40 16.90
CA LEU A 93 9.07 -11.72 16.80
C LEU A 93 8.22 -12.75 16.07
N ALA A 94 6.91 -12.56 16.01
CA ALA A 94 5.97 -13.49 15.41
C ALA A 94 6.14 -14.95 15.94
N ASP A 95 6.43 -15.08 17.23
CA ASP A 95 6.66 -16.34 17.95
C ASP A 95 5.52 -16.59 18.95
N ALA A 96 4.82 -17.72 18.82
CA ALA A 96 3.67 -18.07 19.64
C ALA A 96 3.96 -18.04 21.16
N ARG A 97 5.21 -18.32 21.56
CA ARG A 97 5.65 -18.24 22.96
C ARG A 97 5.48 -16.86 23.59
N GLY A 98 5.42 -15.80 22.78
CA GLY A 98 5.13 -14.44 23.23
C GLY A 98 3.68 -14.23 23.68
N GLY A 99 2.74 -15.03 23.19
CA GLY A 99 1.30 -14.84 23.43
C GLY A 99 0.89 -14.83 24.91
N PRO A 100 1.25 -15.83 25.72
CA PRO A 100 0.95 -15.84 27.17
C PRO A 100 1.54 -14.63 27.90
N VAL A 101 2.74 -14.20 27.53
CA VAL A 101 3.39 -13.01 28.11
C VAL A 101 2.60 -11.76 27.78
N LEU A 102 2.24 -11.56 26.50
CA LEU A 102 1.46 -10.41 26.05
C LEU A 102 0.07 -10.39 26.71
N ALA A 103 -0.57 -11.56 26.85
CA ALA A 103 -1.85 -11.67 27.55
C ALA A 103 -1.74 -11.23 29.02
N SER A 104 -0.64 -11.53 29.72
CA SER A 104 -0.40 -11.07 31.11
C SER A 104 -0.23 -9.56 31.17
N LEU A 105 0.44 -8.94 30.19
CA LEU A 105 0.67 -7.49 30.10
C LEU A 105 -0.61 -6.67 29.82
N LEU A 106 -1.71 -7.29 29.39
CA LEU A 106 -3.01 -6.61 29.31
C LEU A 106 -3.54 -6.16 30.68
N ALA A 107 -3.04 -6.72 31.78
CA ALA A 107 -3.36 -6.33 33.15
C ALA A 107 -2.29 -5.43 33.81
N ASP A 108 -1.31 -4.92 33.04
CA ASP A 108 -0.26 -4.05 33.59
C ASP A 108 -0.85 -2.77 34.18
N ALA A 109 -0.24 -2.25 35.22
CA ALA A 109 -0.64 -1.00 35.86
C ALA A 109 -0.53 0.20 34.93
N ASP A 110 0.48 0.20 34.03
CA ASP A 110 0.72 1.25 33.08
C ASP A 110 -0.09 1.08 31.79
N ALA A 111 -0.86 2.10 31.43
CA ALA A 111 -1.72 2.07 30.23
C ALA A 111 -0.93 1.96 28.91
N ALA A 112 0.29 2.52 28.84
CA ALA A 112 1.10 2.40 27.63
C ALA A 112 1.60 0.97 27.41
N VAL A 113 1.83 0.22 28.50
CA VAL A 113 2.17 -1.22 28.45
C VAL A 113 0.95 -2.02 27.97
N ARG A 114 -0.24 -1.76 28.52
CA ARG A 114 -1.47 -2.43 28.07
C ARG A 114 -1.80 -2.17 26.62
N ARG A 115 -1.61 -0.91 26.14
CA ARG A 115 -1.74 -0.54 24.72
C ARG A 115 -0.80 -1.34 23.83
N ALA A 116 0.48 -1.39 24.20
CA ALA A 116 1.48 -2.15 23.44
C ALA A 116 1.18 -3.65 23.43
N ALA A 117 0.71 -4.22 24.55
CA ALA A 117 0.33 -5.62 24.65
C ALA A 117 -0.87 -5.95 23.76
N ALA A 118 -1.93 -5.12 23.79
CA ALA A 118 -3.11 -5.33 22.95
C ALA A 118 -2.74 -5.24 21.45
N PHE A 119 -1.97 -4.23 21.08
CA PHE A 119 -1.44 -4.07 19.71
C PHE A 119 -0.62 -5.30 19.29
N ALA A 120 0.36 -5.69 20.09
CA ALA A 120 1.27 -6.79 19.79
C ALA A 120 0.56 -8.14 19.67
N LEU A 121 -0.49 -8.39 20.48
CA LEU A 121 -1.32 -9.59 20.34
C LEU A 121 -2.08 -9.62 19.00
N GLY A 122 -2.53 -8.47 18.53
CA GLY A 122 -3.15 -8.35 17.22
C GLY A 122 -2.18 -8.70 16.08
N GLU A 123 -0.97 -8.13 16.11
CA GLU A 123 0.08 -8.37 15.10
C GLU A 123 0.49 -9.86 15.11
N LEU A 124 0.82 -10.38 16.30
CA LEU A 124 1.20 -11.78 16.46
C LEU A 124 0.08 -12.74 15.99
N GLY A 125 -1.17 -12.41 16.29
CA GLY A 125 -2.31 -13.23 15.90
C GLY A 125 -2.57 -13.22 14.40
N GLU A 126 -2.43 -12.08 13.73
CA GLU A 126 -2.54 -11.96 12.28
C GLU A 126 -1.45 -12.79 11.58
N ASP A 127 -0.24 -12.72 12.08
CA ASP A 127 0.93 -13.44 11.56
C ASP A 127 0.81 -14.96 11.72
N LEU A 128 0.35 -15.42 12.89
CA LEU A 128 0.12 -16.85 13.14
C LEU A 128 -1.07 -17.42 12.35
N ARG A 129 -2.11 -16.63 12.09
CA ARG A 129 -3.19 -17.02 11.18
C ARG A 129 -2.71 -17.20 9.75
N ALA A 130 -1.78 -16.35 9.30
CA ALA A 130 -1.14 -16.50 7.98
C ALA A 130 -0.22 -17.73 7.90
N ARG A 131 0.25 -18.23 9.05
CA ARG A 131 1.15 -19.39 9.19
C ARG A 131 0.60 -20.43 10.17
N PRO A 132 -0.49 -21.16 9.84
CA PRO A 132 -1.17 -22.06 10.80
C PRO A 132 -0.27 -23.14 11.40
N ALA A 133 0.76 -23.57 10.67
CA ALA A 133 1.72 -24.56 11.17
C ALA A 133 2.63 -24.04 12.30
N ALA A 134 2.76 -22.70 12.46
CA ALA A 134 3.52 -22.07 13.52
C ALA A 134 2.67 -21.72 14.74
N ALA A 135 1.35 -21.83 14.65
CA ALA A 135 0.43 -21.59 15.75
C ALA A 135 0.31 -22.83 16.65
N GLU A 136 0.40 -22.65 17.96
CA GLU A 136 -0.01 -23.68 18.91
C GLU A 136 -1.54 -23.83 18.89
N GLU A 137 -2.02 -25.06 19.04
CA GLU A 137 -3.47 -25.32 19.12
C GLU A 137 -4.10 -24.53 20.27
N GLY A 138 -5.17 -23.79 19.99
CA GLY A 138 -5.87 -22.95 20.98
C GLY A 138 -5.24 -21.56 21.23
N TYR A 139 -4.17 -21.19 20.51
CA TYR A 139 -3.55 -19.86 20.70
C TYR A 139 -4.53 -18.72 20.40
N VAL A 140 -5.22 -18.79 19.26
CA VAL A 140 -6.13 -17.73 18.80
C VAL A 140 -7.28 -17.54 19.78
N GLU A 141 -7.82 -18.62 20.30
CA GLU A 141 -8.91 -18.62 21.29
C GLU A 141 -8.45 -18.02 22.62
N ALA A 142 -7.24 -18.36 23.09
CA ALA A 142 -6.69 -17.81 24.33
C ALA A 142 -6.39 -16.31 24.21
N ALA A 143 -5.80 -15.88 23.09
CA ALA A 143 -5.54 -14.48 22.83
C ALA A 143 -6.85 -13.67 22.70
N ALA A 144 -7.84 -14.21 21.99
CA ALA A 144 -9.16 -13.58 21.85
C ALA A 144 -9.87 -13.44 23.22
N ALA A 145 -9.83 -14.47 24.08
CA ALA A 145 -10.42 -14.40 25.40
C ALA A 145 -9.77 -13.31 26.29
N ALA A 146 -8.44 -13.19 26.25
CA ALA A 146 -7.71 -12.16 26.98
C ALA A 146 -8.07 -10.75 26.48
N LEU A 147 -8.11 -10.54 25.15
CA LEU A 147 -8.47 -9.28 24.52
C LEU A 147 -9.94 -8.88 24.78
N LEU A 148 -10.88 -9.84 24.75
CA LEU A 148 -12.28 -9.59 25.12
C LEU A 148 -12.41 -9.10 26.57
N GLY A 149 -11.53 -9.52 27.49
CA GLY A 149 -11.42 -8.96 28.82
C GLY A 149 -10.98 -7.49 28.86
N THR A 150 -10.30 -7.03 27.81
CA THR A 150 -9.66 -5.69 27.72
C THR A 150 -10.50 -4.66 26.96
N VAL A 151 -11.52 -5.07 26.18
CA VAL A 151 -12.31 -4.14 25.36
C VAL A 151 -12.96 -3.01 26.16
N ASN A 152 -13.24 -3.23 27.43
CA ASN A 152 -13.82 -2.26 28.39
C ASN A 152 -12.76 -1.63 29.31
N ASP A 153 -11.46 -1.67 28.95
CA ASP A 153 -10.38 -1.06 29.74
C ASP A 153 -10.69 0.42 30.06
N PRO A 154 -10.41 0.90 31.28
CA PRO A 154 -10.56 2.32 31.63
C PRO A 154 -9.78 3.28 30.72
N ASP A 155 -8.62 2.84 30.20
CA ASP A 155 -7.90 3.54 29.15
C ASP A 155 -8.56 3.24 27.78
N ARG A 156 -9.15 4.28 27.17
CA ARG A 156 -9.88 4.16 25.91
C ARG A 156 -9.04 3.57 24.77
N ASP A 157 -7.78 3.94 24.71
CA ASP A 157 -6.89 3.46 23.65
C ASP A 157 -6.52 1.99 23.83
N SER A 158 -6.36 1.50 25.07
CA SER A 158 -6.18 0.07 25.34
C SER A 158 -7.39 -0.73 24.86
N GLY A 159 -8.61 -0.29 25.20
CA GLY A 159 -9.84 -0.93 24.75
C GLY A 159 -10.01 -0.90 23.24
N ARG A 160 -9.70 0.23 22.58
CA ARG A 160 -9.74 0.36 21.13
C ARG A 160 -8.75 -0.58 20.44
N LEU A 161 -7.51 -0.65 20.92
CA LEU A 161 -6.49 -1.56 20.37
C LEU A 161 -6.86 -3.03 20.61
N ALA A 162 -7.52 -3.35 21.72
CA ALA A 162 -8.06 -4.69 21.92
C ALA A 162 -9.15 -5.05 20.89
N VAL A 163 -10.04 -4.11 20.56
CA VAL A 163 -11.04 -4.29 19.49
C VAL A 163 -10.36 -4.51 18.13
N GLU A 164 -9.34 -3.72 17.82
CA GLU A 164 -8.57 -3.87 16.59
C GLU A 164 -7.87 -5.23 16.52
N ALA A 165 -7.23 -5.65 17.60
CA ALA A 165 -6.57 -6.94 17.70
C ALA A 165 -7.55 -8.12 17.53
N LEU A 166 -8.74 -8.02 18.10
CA LEU A 166 -9.81 -9.02 17.92
C LEU A 166 -10.25 -9.16 16.47
N ALA A 167 -10.34 -8.04 15.74
CA ALA A 167 -10.63 -8.06 14.31
C ALA A 167 -9.52 -8.78 13.52
N LYS A 168 -8.25 -8.53 13.85
CA LYS A 168 -7.08 -9.22 13.26
C LYS A 168 -7.08 -10.71 13.54
N LEU A 169 -7.51 -11.11 14.74
CA LEU A 169 -7.69 -12.51 15.12
C LEU A 169 -8.90 -13.19 14.43
N GLY A 170 -9.74 -12.42 13.73
CA GLY A 170 -10.92 -12.96 13.03
C GLY A 170 -12.13 -13.20 13.94
N VAL A 171 -12.16 -12.58 15.12
CA VAL A 171 -13.36 -12.56 15.98
C VAL A 171 -14.44 -11.74 15.29
N THR A 172 -15.72 -12.17 15.39
CA THR A 172 -16.82 -11.47 14.72
C THR A 172 -17.14 -10.13 15.38
N VAL A 173 -17.64 -9.19 14.61
CA VAL A 173 -18.05 -7.88 15.12
C VAL A 173 -19.17 -7.99 16.15
N GLU A 174 -20.08 -8.97 16.00
CA GLU A 174 -21.16 -9.24 16.92
C GLU A 174 -20.64 -9.62 18.29
N THR A 175 -19.70 -10.56 18.37
CA THR A 175 -19.07 -10.99 19.63
C THR A 175 -18.42 -9.84 20.37
N VAL A 176 -17.71 -8.97 19.63
CA VAL A 176 -17.05 -7.78 20.22
C VAL A 176 -18.10 -6.76 20.69
N ALA A 177 -19.13 -6.51 19.88
CA ALA A 177 -20.20 -5.58 20.23
C ALA A 177 -20.99 -6.05 21.46
N GLU A 178 -21.31 -7.35 21.57
CA GLU A 178 -21.95 -7.94 22.75
C GLU A 178 -21.12 -7.69 24.01
N ARG A 179 -19.81 -7.92 23.93
CA ARG A 179 -18.90 -7.68 25.05
C ARG A 179 -18.78 -6.21 25.43
N LEU A 180 -18.80 -5.30 24.45
CA LEU A 180 -18.80 -3.86 24.69
C LEU A 180 -20.11 -3.39 25.36
N ILE A 181 -21.26 -3.97 25.02
CA ILE A 181 -22.57 -3.64 25.63
C ILE A 181 -22.61 -3.99 27.12
N GLU A 182 -21.83 -4.95 27.59
CA GLU A 182 -21.68 -5.25 29.03
C GLU A 182 -20.97 -4.14 29.81
N GLY A 183 -20.26 -3.25 29.09
CA GLY A 183 -19.56 -2.09 29.66
C GLY A 183 -20.41 -0.80 29.60
N PRO A 184 -19.80 0.37 29.81
CA PRO A 184 -20.47 1.66 29.67
C PRO A 184 -21.05 1.82 28.26
N SER A 185 -22.36 1.99 28.14
CA SER A 185 -23.07 2.06 26.85
C SER A 185 -22.58 3.20 25.93
N GLU A 186 -22.07 4.30 26.51
CA GLU A 186 -21.52 5.44 25.80
C GLU A 186 -20.17 5.13 25.09
N GLU A 187 -19.52 4.04 25.45
CA GLU A 187 -18.22 3.63 24.90
C GLU A 187 -18.31 2.62 23.73
N LEU A 188 -19.51 2.13 23.41
CA LEU A 188 -19.68 1.13 22.35
C LEU A 188 -19.16 1.60 21.00
N LEU A 189 -19.76 2.64 20.43
CA LEU A 189 -19.38 3.14 19.12
C LEU A 189 -17.97 3.77 19.10
N PRO A 190 -17.55 4.58 20.10
CA PRO A 190 -16.20 5.11 20.13
C PRO A 190 -15.07 4.09 20.09
N ARG A 191 -15.32 2.85 20.53
CA ARG A 191 -14.33 1.76 20.52
C ARG A 191 -14.45 0.87 19.30
N LEU A 192 -15.66 0.66 18.80
CA LEU A 192 -15.93 -0.25 17.69
C LEU A 192 -15.61 0.40 16.32
N LEU A 193 -16.07 1.64 16.09
CA LEU A 193 -16.00 2.30 14.79
C LEU A 193 -14.58 2.42 14.20
N PRO A 194 -13.53 2.79 14.98
CA PRO A 194 -12.20 2.96 14.43
C PRO A 194 -11.63 1.72 13.74
N SER A 195 -12.09 0.53 14.17
CA SER A 195 -11.61 -0.76 13.65
C SER A 195 -12.67 -1.53 12.85
N LEU A 196 -13.86 -0.93 12.66
CA LEU A 196 -15.01 -1.61 12.07
C LEU A 196 -14.71 -2.18 10.67
N PHE A 197 -13.92 -1.46 9.86
CA PHE A 197 -13.52 -1.91 8.54
C PHE A 197 -12.63 -3.17 8.53
N ARG A 198 -12.06 -3.55 9.67
CA ARG A 198 -11.23 -4.76 9.83
C ARG A 198 -12.04 -6.02 10.11
N PHE A 199 -13.30 -5.88 10.53
CA PHE A 199 -14.19 -7.01 10.83
C PHE A 199 -14.80 -7.67 9.59
N GLN A 200 -14.09 -7.60 8.47
CA GLN A 200 -14.54 -8.25 7.25
C GLN A 200 -13.86 -9.57 7.00
N SER A 201 -14.67 -10.59 6.74
CA SER A 201 -14.24 -11.73 5.95
C SER A 201 -14.44 -11.42 4.46
N ARG A 202 -13.48 -11.80 3.62
CA ARG A 202 -13.67 -11.76 2.15
C ARG A 202 -14.75 -12.72 1.69
N GLU A 203 -15.09 -13.72 2.51
CA GLU A 203 -16.02 -14.80 2.18
C GLU A 203 -17.44 -14.53 2.64
N ASP A 204 -17.62 -13.68 3.67
CA ASP A 204 -18.96 -13.30 4.17
C ASP A 204 -18.91 -11.88 4.75
N PRO A 205 -19.31 -10.85 3.96
CA PRO A 205 -19.41 -9.48 4.44
C PRO A 205 -20.55 -9.41 5.47
N SER A 206 -20.22 -9.28 6.73
CA SER A 206 -21.20 -9.36 7.80
C SER A 206 -22.19 -8.19 7.77
N ALA A 207 -23.48 -8.48 7.81
CA ALA A 207 -24.56 -7.50 8.01
C ALA A 207 -24.36 -6.67 9.30
N GLY A 208 -23.54 -7.17 10.23
CA GLY A 208 -23.13 -6.47 11.45
C GLY A 208 -22.32 -5.22 11.17
N VAL A 209 -21.40 -5.23 10.21
CA VAL A 209 -20.61 -4.05 9.86
C VAL A 209 -21.52 -2.94 9.33
N VAL A 210 -22.46 -3.25 8.44
CA VAL A 210 -23.44 -2.26 7.92
C VAL A 210 -24.28 -1.69 9.05
N ARG A 211 -24.80 -2.54 9.93
CA ARG A 211 -25.64 -2.11 11.06
C ARG A 211 -24.89 -1.16 12.01
N TRP A 212 -23.66 -1.49 12.39
CA TRP A 212 -22.88 -0.66 13.29
C TRP A 212 -22.36 0.62 12.61
N ALA A 213 -22.00 0.55 11.35
CA ALA A 213 -21.66 1.73 10.56
C ALA A 213 -22.88 2.67 10.43
N ALA A 214 -24.07 2.14 10.11
CA ALA A 214 -25.29 2.94 10.03
C ALA A 214 -25.62 3.65 11.36
N ALA A 215 -25.39 3.00 12.49
CA ALA A 215 -25.50 3.63 13.80
C ALA A 215 -24.49 4.76 13.97
N GLY A 216 -23.24 4.56 13.57
CA GLY A 216 -22.19 5.57 13.62
C GLY A 216 -22.43 6.76 12.69
N LEU A 217 -23.06 6.54 11.53
CA LEU A 217 -23.45 7.61 10.60
C LEU A 217 -24.53 8.54 11.17
N ALA A 218 -25.33 8.07 12.11
CA ALA A 218 -26.38 8.85 12.77
C ALA A 218 -25.88 9.69 13.95
N GLU A 219 -24.60 9.58 14.32
CA GLU A 219 -24.00 10.32 15.44
C GLU A 219 -23.80 11.81 15.09
N ASP A 220 -24.00 12.68 16.09
CA ASP A 220 -23.70 14.12 15.97
C ASP A 220 -22.19 14.39 15.90
N ASP A 221 -21.35 13.50 16.45
CA ASP A 221 -19.91 13.60 16.44
C ASP A 221 -19.35 13.31 15.02
N GLY A 222 -18.72 14.32 14.41
CA GLY A 222 -18.13 14.21 13.08
C GLY A 222 -17.03 13.14 12.97
N GLU A 223 -16.25 12.92 14.05
CA GLU A 223 -15.22 11.86 14.07
C GLU A 223 -15.85 10.46 13.95
N ARG A 224 -16.95 10.23 14.67
CA ARG A 224 -17.68 8.94 14.61
C ARG A 224 -18.29 8.73 13.22
N ARG A 225 -18.88 9.78 12.63
CA ARG A 225 -19.40 9.69 11.25
C ARG A 225 -18.28 9.42 10.25
N ARG A 226 -17.11 10.06 10.39
CA ARG A 226 -15.95 9.75 9.53
C ARG A 226 -15.54 8.29 9.62
N GLN A 227 -15.38 7.74 10.83
CA GLN A 227 -15.01 6.36 11.05
C GLN A 227 -16.03 5.38 10.46
N ALA A 228 -17.31 5.68 10.60
CA ALA A 228 -18.40 4.88 10.02
C ALA A 228 -18.41 4.94 8.49
N ALA A 229 -18.29 6.14 7.91
CA ALA A 229 -18.22 6.34 6.46
C ALA A 229 -16.97 5.68 5.88
N TYR A 230 -15.82 5.79 6.57
CA TYR A 230 -14.59 5.09 6.20
C TYR A 230 -14.77 3.57 6.20
N ALA A 231 -15.40 3.01 7.22
CA ALA A 231 -15.68 1.57 7.28
C ALA A 231 -16.47 1.11 6.05
N LEU A 232 -17.52 1.83 5.66
CA LEU A 232 -18.32 1.52 4.46
C LEU A 232 -17.55 1.77 3.15
N ALA A 233 -16.64 2.73 3.11
CA ALA A 233 -15.80 2.98 1.95
C ALA A 233 -14.72 1.89 1.74
N ARG A 234 -14.30 1.24 2.83
CA ARG A 234 -13.38 0.08 2.78
C ARG A 234 -14.09 -1.24 2.56
N THR A 235 -15.34 -1.27 2.90
CA THR A 235 -16.25 -2.41 2.95
C THR A 235 -17.54 -2.04 2.21
N PRO A 236 -17.47 -1.78 0.91
CA PRO A 236 -18.64 -1.36 0.19
C PRO A 236 -19.61 -2.54 0.05
N LEU A 237 -20.77 -2.42 0.72
CA LEU A 237 -21.86 -3.39 0.63
C LEU A 237 -23.05 -2.75 -0.07
N PRO A 238 -23.71 -3.42 -1.03
CA PRO A 238 -24.86 -2.85 -1.76
C PRO A 238 -25.96 -2.30 -0.84
N GLU A 239 -26.20 -2.96 0.28
CA GLU A 239 -27.19 -2.56 1.28
C GLU A 239 -26.87 -1.24 1.96
N SER A 240 -25.62 -0.76 1.88
CA SER A 240 -25.20 0.51 2.48
C SER A 240 -25.53 1.72 1.62
N ALA A 241 -25.81 1.57 0.32
CA ALA A 241 -26.04 2.68 -0.59
C ALA A 241 -27.14 3.67 -0.13
N PRO A 242 -28.29 3.23 0.40
CA PRO A 242 -29.30 4.15 0.91
C PRO A 242 -28.81 5.03 2.07
N ALA A 243 -27.94 4.51 2.95
CA ALA A 243 -27.41 5.25 4.08
C ALA A 243 -26.27 6.23 3.66
N LEU A 244 -25.57 5.93 2.55
CA LEU A 244 -24.48 6.75 2.03
C LEU A 244 -24.96 7.98 1.26
N ARG A 245 -26.08 7.89 0.52
CA ARG A 245 -26.59 8.97 -0.33
C ARG A 245 -26.79 10.32 0.40
N PRO A 246 -27.40 10.37 1.59
CA PRO A 246 -27.55 11.64 2.32
C PRO A 246 -26.22 12.25 2.77
N LEU A 247 -25.17 11.43 2.97
CA LEU A 247 -23.86 11.86 3.44
C LEU A 247 -23.05 12.62 2.38
N LEU A 248 -23.47 12.60 1.12
CA LEU A 248 -22.88 13.46 0.09
C LEU A 248 -23.08 14.94 0.37
N ALA A 249 -23.99 15.31 1.29
CA ALA A 249 -24.23 16.68 1.76
C ALA A 249 -23.81 16.89 3.23
N ASP A 250 -23.04 15.97 3.84
CA ASP A 250 -22.58 16.13 5.23
C ASP A 250 -21.76 17.41 5.42
N GLY A 251 -21.80 17.98 6.62
CA GLY A 251 -20.98 19.14 6.97
C GLY A 251 -19.47 18.87 6.93
N ASP A 252 -19.07 17.63 7.13
CA ASP A 252 -17.68 17.19 7.14
C ASP A 252 -17.25 16.72 5.74
N ALA A 253 -16.16 17.28 5.21
CA ALA A 253 -15.65 16.98 3.88
C ALA A 253 -15.15 15.53 3.75
N GLU A 254 -14.56 14.95 4.80
CA GLU A 254 -14.12 13.56 4.79
C GLU A 254 -15.30 12.60 4.69
N VAL A 255 -16.39 12.89 5.41
CA VAL A 255 -17.62 12.09 5.32
C VAL A 255 -18.18 12.14 3.89
N ARG A 256 -18.25 13.33 3.26
CA ARG A 256 -18.69 13.48 1.88
C ARG A 256 -17.81 12.67 0.92
N GLY A 257 -16.48 12.75 1.08
CA GLY A 257 -15.52 12.01 0.27
C GLY A 257 -15.66 10.49 0.41
N TRP A 258 -15.75 9.98 1.64
CA TRP A 258 -15.93 8.54 1.89
C TRP A 258 -17.25 8.02 1.36
N ALA A 259 -18.33 8.79 1.51
CA ALA A 259 -19.64 8.45 0.95
C ALA A 259 -19.58 8.37 -0.58
N ALA A 260 -18.96 9.35 -1.25
CA ALA A 260 -18.77 9.34 -2.69
C ALA A 260 -17.96 8.12 -3.16
N ARG A 261 -16.86 7.81 -2.46
CA ARG A 261 -16.04 6.63 -2.75
C ARG A 261 -16.84 5.33 -2.66
N ALA A 262 -17.56 5.15 -1.55
CA ALA A 262 -18.36 3.94 -1.34
C ALA A 262 -19.45 3.80 -2.39
N LEU A 263 -20.15 4.88 -2.73
CA LEU A 263 -21.15 4.88 -3.82
C LEU A 263 -20.56 4.58 -5.20
N GLY A 264 -19.30 4.90 -5.43
CA GLY A 264 -18.59 4.50 -6.64
C GLY A 264 -18.44 2.98 -6.80
N GLU A 265 -18.49 2.22 -5.70
CA GLU A 265 -18.40 0.73 -5.72
C GLU A 265 -19.76 0.05 -5.70
N VAL A 266 -20.74 0.61 -4.96
CA VAL A 266 -22.04 -0.05 -4.71
C VAL A 266 -23.24 0.72 -5.26
N GLY A 267 -23.01 1.93 -5.77
CA GLY A 267 -24.04 2.79 -6.31
C GLY A 267 -24.53 2.34 -7.69
N GLU A 268 -25.58 2.99 -8.09
CA GLU A 268 -26.21 2.78 -9.40
C GLU A 268 -26.06 4.05 -10.25
N ARG A 269 -26.34 3.95 -11.55
CA ARG A 269 -26.25 5.10 -12.47
C ARG A 269 -26.96 6.39 -12.00
N PRO A 270 -28.17 6.35 -11.38
CA PRO A 270 -28.81 7.56 -10.84
C PRO A 270 -27.97 8.28 -9.78
N ASP A 271 -27.04 7.59 -9.12
CA ASP A 271 -26.16 8.21 -8.12
C ASP A 271 -25.17 9.21 -8.74
N LEU A 272 -24.93 9.16 -10.06
CA LEU A 272 -24.16 10.18 -10.78
C LEU A 272 -24.73 11.59 -10.56
N ASP A 273 -26.04 11.74 -10.62
CA ASP A 273 -26.67 13.06 -10.39
C ASP A 273 -26.51 13.55 -8.93
N LEU A 274 -26.40 12.62 -7.98
CA LEU A 274 -26.12 12.93 -6.57
C LEU A 274 -24.65 13.28 -6.32
N LEU A 275 -23.72 12.73 -7.10
CA LEU A 275 -22.30 13.02 -7.02
C LEU A 275 -21.91 14.36 -7.66
N ARG A 276 -22.68 14.84 -8.66
CA ARG A 276 -22.37 16.06 -9.43
C ARG A 276 -22.11 17.31 -8.55
N PRO A 277 -22.89 17.60 -7.50
CA PRO A 277 -22.66 18.76 -6.63
C PRO A 277 -21.27 18.75 -5.95
N LEU A 278 -20.69 17.58 -5.71
CA LEU A 278 -19.37 17.46 -5.11
C LEU A 278 -18.24 17.99 -6.00
N LEU A 279 -18.44 18.15 -7.31
CA LEU A 279 -17.45 18.80 -8.18
C LEU A 279 -17.24 20.28 -7.86
N ASP A 280 -18.16 20.88 -7.14
CA ASP A 280 -18.12 22.27 -6.66
C ASP A 280 -17.75 22.37 -5.18
N ASP A 281 -17.29 21.27 -4.57
CA ASP A 281 -16.91 21.22 -3.15
C ASP A 281 -15.69 22.12 -2.86
N PRO A 282 -15.70 22.90 -1.77
CA PRO A 282 -14.55 23.70 -1.38
C PRO A 282 -13.31 22.87 -1.03
N ALA A 283 -13.51 21.64 -0.53
CA ALA A 283 -12.43 20.71 -0.22
C ALA A 283 -12.05 19.86 -1.45
N PRO A 284 -10.76 19.57 -1.69
CA PRO A 284 -10.32 18.81 -2.86
C PRO A 284 -10.80 17.36 -2.86
N GLY A 285 -10.86 16.73 -1.69
CA GLY A 285 -11.14 15.31 -1.61
C GLY A 285 -12.51 14.87 -2.10
N PRO A 286 -13.62 15.49 -1.69
CA PRO A 286 -14.92 15.18 -2.27
C PRO A 286 -14.95 15.29 -3.80
N ILE A 287 -14.23 16.27 -4.39
CA ILE A 287 -14.10 16.40 -5.85
C ILE A 287 -13.40 15.18 -6.44
N VAL A 288 -12.24 14.83 -5.89
CA VAL A 288 -11.44 13.67 -6.33
C VAL A 288 -12.25 12.38 -6.22
N GLN A 289 -12.95 12.18 -5.10
CA GLN A 289 -13.76 10.97 -4.90
C GLN A 289 -14.98 10.92 -5.82
N ALA A 290 -15.65 12.06 -6.05
CA ALA A 290 -16.79 12.12 -6.99
C ALA A 290 -16.36 11.80 -8.43
N LEU A 291 -15.22 12.32 -8.89
CA LEU A 291 -14.66 12.00 -10.21
C LEU A 291 -14.34 10.52 -10.35
N ARG A 292 -13.71 9.93 -9.34
CA ARG A 292 -13.39 8.49 -9.32
C ARG A 292 -14.63 7.61 -9.23
N ALA A 293 -15.59 7.98 -8.41
CA ALA A 293 -16.87 7.28 -8.31
C ALA A 293 -17.62 7.31 -9.63
N ALA A 294 -17.68 8.48 -10.26
CA ALA A 294 -18.33 8.62 -11.56
C ALA A 294 -17.66 7.76 -12.63
N ARG A 295 -16.33 7.74 -12.70
CA ARG A 295 -15.58 6.87 -13.63
C ARG A 295 -15.95 5.40 -13.46
N ARG A 296 -16.06 4.91 -12.21
CA ARG A 296 -16.45 3.53 -11.91
C ARG A 296 -17.89 3.22 -12.35
N LEU A 297 -18.82 4.10 -11.97
CA LEU A 297 -20.23 3.93 -12.31
C LEU A 297 -20.48 3.99 -13.82
N ILE A 298 -19.70 4.78 -14.57
CA ILE A 298 -19.73 4.83 -16.02
C ILE A 298 -19.17 3.54 -16.62
N ALA A 299 -18.01 3.08 -16.14
CA ALA A 299 -17.37 1.85 -16.62
C ALA A 299 -18.21 0.59 -16.35
N ALA A 300 -18.97 0.56 -15.25
CA ALA A 300 -19.89 -0.54 -14.93
C ALA A 300 -21.18 -0.54 -15.75
N GLY A 301 -21.51 0.54 -16.45
CA GLY A 301 -22.75 0.73 -17.19
C GLY A 301 -22.57 0.71 -18.71
N THR A 302 -23.68 0.49 -19.43
CA THR A 302 -23.72 0.49 -20.91
C THR A 302 -24.12 1.84 -21.51
N ALA A 303 -24.42 2.85 -20.68
CA ALA A 303 -24.98 4.12 -21.14
C ALA A 303 -23.95 5.25 -21.08
N ALA A 304 -24.06 6.21 -21.99
CA ALA A 304 -23.17 7.38 -22.08
C ALA A 304 -23.11 8.20 -20.78
N PRO A 305 -21.95 8.82 -20.46
CA PRO A 305 -21.83 9.71 -19.30
C PRO A 305 -22.77 10.92 -19.39
N PRO A 306 -23.17 11.51 -18.24
CA PRO A 306 -24.03 12.68 -18.25
C PRO A 306 -23.35 13.90 -18.88
N SER A 307 -23.88 14.44 -19.96
CA SER A 307 -23.29 15.61 -20.67
C SER A 307 -23.24 16.87 -19.80
N HIS A 308 -24.12 17.00 -18.80
CA HIS A 308 -24.14 18.18 -17.91
C HIS A 308 -22.96 18.25 -16.94
N TRP A 309 -22.10 17.23 -16.87
CA TRP A 309 -20.84 17.29 -16.11
C TRP A 309 -19.73 17.94 -16.91
N GLN A 310 -19.81 17.92 -18.24
CA GLN A 310 -18.73 18.25 -19.17
C GLN A 310 -18.19 19.69 -18.99
N PRO A 311 -19.04 20.74 -18.83
CA PRO A 311 -18.54 22.10 -18.63
C PRO A 311 -17.69 22.20 -17.35
N ARG A 312 -18.12 21.54 -16.27
CA ARG A 312 -17.35 21.57 -15.03
C ARG A 312 -16.09 20.72 -15.09
N LEU A 313 -16.13 19.61 -15.80
CA LEU A 313 -14.94 18.78 -16.03
C LEU A 313 -13.88 19.58 -16.79
N LEU A 314 -14.27 20.33 -17.83
CA LEU A 314 -13.37 21.21 -18.59
C LEU A 314 -12.71 22.28 -17.69
N GLU A 315 -13.48 22.93 -16.81
CA GLU A 315 -12.93 23.89 -15.83
C GLU A 315 -11.93 23.21 -14.89
N LEU A 316 -12.19 21.97 -14.47
CA LEU A 316 -11.31 21.22 -13.56
C LEU A 316 -9.98 20.78 -14.22
N LEU A 317 -9.88 20.77 -15.55
CA LEU A 317 -8.60 20.53 -16.25
C LEU A 317 -7.59 21.68 -16.05
N ASP A 318 -8.05 22.88 -15.65
CA ASP A 318 -7.19 24.04 -15.32
C ASP A 318 -7.19 24.37 -13.81
N GLU A 319 -7.61 23.43 -12.98
CA GLU A 319 -7.65 23.60 -11.53
C GLU A 319 -6.25 23.78 -10.92
N ALA A 320 -6.07 24.76 -10.06
CA ALA A 320 -4.80 25.07 -9.44
C ALA A 320 -4.25 23.94 -8.55
N ARG A 321 -5.15 23.18 -7.93
CA ARG A 321 -4.80 22.02 -7.07
C ARG A 321 -4.46 20.81 -7.93
N PRO A 322 -3.18 20.36 -7.96
CA PRO A 322 -2.74 19.30 -8.87
C PRO A 322 -3.52 17.99 -8.71
N GLY A 323 -3.84 17.59 -7.48
CA GLY A 323 -4.60 16.37 -7.21
C GLY A 323 -5.98 16.36 -7.85
N VAL A 324 -6.68 17.50 -7.84
CA VAL A 324 -7.99 17.66 -8.50
C VAL A 324 -7.82 17.66 -10.02
N ARG A 325 -6.90 18.50 -10.53
CA ARG A 325 -6.64 18.64 -11.97
C ARG A 325 -6.28 17.31 -12.62
N LEU A 326 -5.29 16.58 -12.05
CA LEU A 326 -4.88 15.29 -12.57
C LEU A 326 -5.99 14.24 -12.53
N THR A 327 -6.81 14.25 -11.48
CA THR A 327 -7.98 13.34 -11.39
C THR A 327 -9.04 13.70 -12.44
N ALA A 328 -9.21 14.98 -12.75
CA ALA A 328 -10.12 15.42 -13.82
C ALA A 328 -9.61 14.98 -15.20
N VAL A 329 -8.30 15.13 -15.48
CA VAL A 329 -7.69 14.61 -16.72
C VAL A 329 -7.88 13.10 -16.84
N GLU A 330 -7.64 12.36 -15.77
CA GLU A 330 -7.83 10.90 -15.72
C GLU A 330 -9.31 10.50 -15.92
N ALA A 331 -10.24 11.26 -15.35
CA ALA A 331 -11.66 11.01 -15.48
C ALA A 331 -12.19 11.30 -16.90
N ALA A 332 -11.62 12.30 -17.58
CA ALA A 332 -12.08 12.74 -18.88
C ALA A 332 -12.15 11.63 -19.94
N GLY A 333 -11.24 10.64 -19.87
CA GLY A 333 -11.24 9.47 -20.77
C GLY A 333 -12.49 8.59 -20.71
N SER A 334 -13.29 8.69 -19.63
CA SER A 334 -14.55 7.96 -19.50
C SER A 334 -15.76 8.74 -20.05
N TRP A 335 -15.57 9.99 -20.50
CA TRP A 335 -16.63 10.79 -21.13
C TRP A 335 -16.56 10.74 -22.65
N LEU A 336 -17.69 11.01 -23.32
CA LEU A 336 -17.70 11.30 -24.75
C LEU A 336 -16.93 12.61 -24.95
N LEU A 337 -15.78 12.53 -25.64
CA LEU A 337 -14.93 13.68 -25.90
C LEU A 337 -15.53 14.48 -27.05
N ASP A 338 -16.18 15.61 -26.72
CA ASP A 338 -16.52 16.60 -27.74
C ASP A 338 -15.24 17.34 -28.20
N ASP A 339 -15.40 18.25 -29.14
CA ASP A 339 -14.26 19.00 -29.70
C ASP A 339 -13.54 19.80 -28.63
N GLU A 340 -14.25 20.38 -27.67
CA GLU A 340 -13.71 21.27 -26.64
C GLU A 340 -12.87 20.49 -25.61
N LEU A 341 -13.41 19.40 -25.08
CA LEU A 341 -12.71 18.53 -24.11
C LEU A 341 -11.53 17.79 -24.75
N GLY A 342 -11.73 17.29 -25.97
CA GLY A 342 -10.65 16.62 -26.71
C GLY A 342 -9.51 17.54 -27.09
N GLU A 343 -9.77 18.79 -27.50
CA GLU A 343 -8.70 19.80 -27.77
C GLU A 343 -7.94 20.19 -26.51
N ALA A 344 -8.63 20.31 -25.37
CA ALA A 344 -7.98 20.54 -24.08
C ALA A 344 -7.02 19.39 -23.71
N LEU A 345 -7.45 18.13 -23.88
CA LEU A 345 -6.60 16.96 -23.65
C LEU A 345 -5.40 16.91 -24.62
N VAL A 346 -5.58 17.22 -25.90
CA VAL A 346 -4.47 17.31 -26.88
C VAL A 346 -3.45 18.37 -26.44
N THR A 347 -3.93 19.52 -25.97
CA THR A 347 -3.06 20.58 -25.46
C THR A 347 -2.24 20.11 -24.26
N LEU A 348 -2.87 19.44 -23.30
CA LEU A 348 -2.19 18.87 -22.14
C LEU A 348 -1.21 17.76 -22.54
N ALA A 349 -1.57 16.89 -23.49
CA ALA A 349 -0.69 15.83 -24.00
C ALA A 349 0.56 16.38 -24.71
N ALA A 350 0.48 17.58 -25.30
CA ALA A 350 1.59 18.20 -26.04
C ALA A 350 2.51 19.05 -25.16
N ALA A 351 1.99 19.78 -24.18
CA ALA A 351 2.73 20.83 -23.49
C ALA A 351 2.60 20.83 -21.95
N GLY A 352 1.83 19.91 -21.37
CA GLY A 352 1.65 19.81 -19.93
C GLY A 352 2.89 19.28 -19.19
N HIS A 353 2.81 19.28 -17.86
CA HIS A 353 3.78 18.56 -17.03
C HIS A 353 3.85 17.07 -17.47
N PRO A 354 4.99 16.36 -17.35
CA PRO A 354 5.07 14.93 -17.76
C PRO A 354 3.89 14.07 -17.28
N ARG A 355 3.42 14.27 -16.07
CA ARG A 355 2.25 13.55 -15.55
C ARG A 355 0.94 13.90 -16.28
N GLU A 356 0.76 15.16 -16.64
CA GLU A 356 -0.41 15.62 -17.42
C GLU A 356 -0.38 15.03 -18.82
N ARG A 357 0.81 15.03 -19.48
CA ARG A 357 0.98 14.42 -20.80
C ARG A 357 0.62 12.92 -20.80
N GLN A 358 1.07 12.18 -19.76
CA GLN A 358 0.74 10.78 -19.58
C GLN A 358 -0.77 10.54 -19.48
N LEU A 359 -1.43 11.27 -18.57
CA LEU A 359 -2.85 11.08 -18.30
C LEU A 359 -3.73 11.56 -19.46
N ALA A 360 -3.39 12.68 -20.10
CA ALA A 360 -4.12 13.20 -21.24
C ALA A 360 -4.03 12.26 -22.45
N LEU A 361 -2.86 11.66 -22.71
CA LEU A 361 -2.71 10.64 -23.75
C LEU A 361 -3.60 9.42 -23.47
N LEU A 362 -3.58 8.92 -22.22
CA LEU A 362 -4.41 7.78 -21.84
C LEU A 362 -5.90 8.12 -21.93
N ALA A 363 -6.30 9.32 -21.49
CA ALA A 363 -7.69 9.77 -21.59
C ALA A 363 -8.17 9.87 -23.05
N LEU A 364 -7.35 10.36 -23.97
CA LEU A 364 -7.66 10.38 -25.40
C LEU A 364 -7.78 8.96 -25.97
N ALA A 365 -6.89 8.03 -25.55
CA ALA A 365 -6.92 6.65 -26.01
C ALA A 365 -8.12 5.87 -25.43
N GLU A 366 -8.43 6.03 -24.15
CA GLU A 366 -9.61 5.43 -23.50
C GLU A 366 -10.93 5.94 -24.10
N GLY A 367 -10.99 7.23 -24.44
CA GLY A 367 -12.12 7.87 -25.09
C GLY A 367 -12.25 7.58 -26.60
N GLU A 368 -11.37 6.73 -27.16
CA GLU A 368 -11.29 6.39 -28.59
C GLU A 368 -11.23 7.63 -29.51
N ASP A 369 -10.63 8.72 -29.01
CA ASP A 369 -10.55 9.97 -29.76
C ASP A 369 -9.52 9.85 -30.92
N PRO A 370 -9.89 10.21 -32.16
CA PRO A 370 -8.97 10.12 -33.31
C PRO A 370 -7.69 10.93 -33.13
N ARG A 371 -7.70 11.99 -32.32
CA ARG A 371 -6.54 12.83 -32.00
C ARG A 371 -5.50 12.07 -31.16
N ALA A 372 -5.87 10.99 -30.49
CA ALA A 372 -4.97 10.13 -29.72
C ALA A 372 -3.81 9.59 -30.56
N VAL A 373 -4.02 9.30 -31.84
CA VAL A 373 -2.98 8.78 -32.74
C VAL A 373 -1.81 9.78 -32.89
N ILE A 374 -2.14 11.08 -33.01
CA ILE A 374 -1.12 12.14 -33.14
C ILE A 374 -0.38 12.34 -31.81
N ALA A 375 -1.13 12.38 -30.71
CA ALA A 375 -0.57 12.48 -29.35
C ALA A 375 0.34 11.29 -29.03
N LEU A 376 -0.06 10.07 -29.40
CA LEU A 376 0.72 8.84 -29.24
C LEU A 376 2.06 8.89 -29.99
N ALA A 377 2.06 9.34 -31.25
CA ALA A 377 3.28 9.44 -32.05
C ALA A 377 4.28 10.44 -31.45
N ALA A 378 3.82 11.50 -30.80
CA ALA A 378 4.66 12.45 -30.07
C ALA A 378 5.16 11.84 -28.75
N ALA A 379 4.27 11.21 -27.97
CA ALA A 379 4.59 10.62 -26.67
C ALA A 379 5.60 9.44 -26.77
N ALA A 380 5.58 8.69 -27.86
CA ALA A 380 6.55 7.63 -28.13
C ALA A 380 8.00 8.12 -28.31
N ARG A 381 8.19 9.45 -28.49
CA ARG A 381 9.50 10.11 -28.60
C ARG A 381 9.76 11.12 -27.50
N ASP A 382 8.93 11.13 -26.46
CA ASP A 382 9.05 12.08 -25.35
C ASP A 382 10.38 11.90 -24.63
N ALA A 383 10.96 12.99 -24.14
CA ALA A 383 12.17 12.95 -23.33
C ALA A 383 11.95 12.25 -21.99
N ASP A 384 10.73 12.32 -21.46
CA ASP A 384 10.37 11.71 -20.19
C ASP A 384 10.03 10.21 -20.35
N VAL A 385 10.73 9.37 -19.60
CA VAL A 385 10.58 7.90 -19.63
C VAL A 385 9.16 7.46 -19.30
N ALA A 386 8.52 8.13 -18.32
CA ALA A 386 7.19 7.75 -17.89
C ALA A 386 6.12 8.11 -18.93
N VAL A 387 6.36 9.13 -19.76
CA VAL A 387 5.51 9.45 -20.92
C VAL A 387 5.67 8.35 -21.98
N ARG A 388 6.90 7.95 -22.35
CA ARG A 388 7.13 6.85 -23.30
C ARG A 388 6.55 5.52 -22.80
N ARG A 389 6.69 5.22 -21.48
CA ARG A 389 6.07 4.05 -20.86
C ARG A 389 4.53 4.04 -20.99
N ASN A 390 3.88 5.19 -20.80
CA ASN A 390 2.42 5.29 -20.97
C ASN A 390 2.04 5.32 -22.46
N ALA A 391 2.93 5.74 -23.37
CA ALA A 391 2.72 5.58 -24.80
C ALA A 391 2.60 4.11 -25.21
N ALA A 392 3.38 3.20 -24.61
CA ALA A 392 3.22 1.76 -24.85
C ALA A 392 1.81 1.27 -24.46
N ARG A 393 1.29 1.70 -23.29
CA ARG A 393 -0.07 1.35 -22.86
C ARG A 393 -1.15 1.93 -23.75
N ALA A 394 -1.02 3.21 -24.14
CA ALA A 394 -1.93 3.84 -25.07
C ALA A 394 -1.91 3.18 -26.45
N ALA A 395 -0.73 2.74 -26.91
CA ALA A 395 -0.59 1.99 -28.16
C ALA A 395 -1.37 0.67 -28.12
N GLY A 396 -1.40 -0.01 -26.97
CA GLY A 396 -2.24 -1.20 -26.78
C GLY A 396 -3.74 -0.90 -26.91
N LEU A 397 -4.23 0.17 -26.25
CA LEU A 397 -5.61 0.60 -26.35
C LEU A 397 -6.03 0.94 -27.79
N LEU A 398 -5.14 1.57 -28.54
CA LEU A 398 -5.35 2.00 -29.91
C LEU A 398 -4.98 0.93 -30.95
N SER A 399 -4.51 -0.24 -30.54
CA SER A 399 -3.98 -1.30 -31.41
C SER A 399 -2.88 -0.80 -32.38
N ALA A 400 -2.04 0.13 -31.91
CA ALA A 400 -0.99 0.77 -32.70
C ALA A 400 0.32 -0.05 -32.64
N VAL A 401 0.36 -1.16 -33.39
CA VAL A 401 1.46 -2.16 -33.36
C VAL A 401 2.80 -1.53 -33.72
N GLU A 402 2.86 -0.64 -34.71
CA GLU A 402 4.09 0.00 -35.17
C GLU A 402 4.74 0.86 -34.06
N VAL A 403 3.92 1.43 -33.16
CA VAL A 403 4.45 2.20 -32.02
C VAL A 403 5.00 1.25 -30.96
N LEU A 404 4.35 0.12 -30.71
CA LEU A 404 4.87 -0.90 -29.80
C LEU A 404 6.20 -1.47 -30.29
N GLU A 405 6.31 -1.76 -31.61
CA GLU A 405 7.57 -2.23 -32.21
C GLU A 405 8.69 -1.16 -32.08
N GLN A 406 8.35 0.14 -32.26
CA GLN A 406 9.31 1.22 -32.05
C GLN A 406 9.81 1.29 -30.59
N LEU A 407 8.92 1.08 -29.60
CA LEU A 407 9.22 1.18 -28.18
C LEU A 407 9.84 -0.12 -27.60
N ALA A 408 9.78 -1.24 -28.31
CA ALA A 408 10.34 -2.50 -27.88
C ALA A 408 11.85 -2.44 -27.64
N ASP A 409 12.55 -1.63 -28.41
CA ASP A 409 13.99 -1.41 -28.31
C ASP A 409 14.36 -0.14 -27.53
N ASP A 410 13.44 0.42 -26.72
CA ASP A 410 13.73 1.61 -25.91
C ASP A 410 14.92 1.38 -24.98
N GLU A 411 15.79 2.37 -24.87
CA GLU A 411 16.96 2.32 -23.98
C GLU A 411 16.59 2.07 -22.52
N HIS A 412 15.40 2.50 -22.09
CA HIS A 412 14.98 2.39 -20.72
C HIS A 412 14.13 1.14 -20.47
N PRO A 413 14.54 0.24 -19.54
CA PRO A 413 13.87 -1.04 -19.33
C PRO A 413 12.40 -0.93 -18.89
N ALA A 414 12.02 0.15 -18.18
CA ALA A 414 10.63 0.35 -17.79
C ALA A 414 9.69 0.58 -19.00
N VAL A 415 10.21 1.08 -20.12
CA VAL A 415 9.45 1.21 -21.37
C VAL A 415 9.31 -0.16 -22.02
N ARG A 416 10.41 -0.93 -22.15
CA ARG A 416 10.38 -2.28 -22.71
C ARG A 416 9.47 -3.21 -21.90
N ALA A 417 9.49 -3.14 -20.55
CA ALA A 417 8.58 -3.88 -19.71
C ALA A 417 7.11 -3.54 -19.99
N ALA A 418 6.78 -2.25 -20.17
CA ALA A 418 5.41 -1.83 -20.51
C ALA A 418 4.98 -2.27 -21.91
N VAL A 419 5.89 -2.32 -22.88
CA VAL A 419 5.63 -2.89 -24.22
C VAL A 419 5.32 -4.39 -24.09
N LEU A 420 6.17 -5.12 -23.35
CA LEU A 420 5.96 -6.55 -23.11
C LEU A 420 4.61 -6.82 -22.42
N GLU A 421 4.32 -6.10 -21.34
CA GLU A 421 3.02 -6.17 -20.62
C GLU A 421 1.85 -5.96 -21.60
N THR A 422 1.96 -4.98 -22.49
CA THR A 422 0.93 -4.65 -23.47
C THR A 422 0.77 -5.76 -24.51
N TRP A 423 1.83 -6.33 -25.04
CA TRP A 423 1.77 -7.47 -26.00
C TRP A 423 1.20 -8.71 -25.35
N LEU A 424 1.62 -9.04 -24.13
CA LEU A 424 1.12 -10.21 -23.39
C LEU A 424 -0.38 -10.16 -23.12
N ALA A 425 -0.93 -8.94 -22.98
CA ALA A 425 -2.37 -8.73 -22.78
C ALA A 425 -3.17 -8.70 -24.08
N ALA A 426 -2.56 -8.32 -25.21
CA ALA A 426 -3.27 -8.02 -26.46
C ALA A 426 -3.48 -9.26 -27.36
N ASP A 427 -2.51 -10.15 -27.49
CA ASP A 427 -2.55 -11.28 -28.43
C ASP A 427 -2.10 -12.58 -27.76
N PRO A 428 -3.06 -13.43 -27.33
CA PRO A 428 -2.75 -14.72 -26.71
C PRO A 428 -1.96 -15.69 -27.62
N ASP A 429 -2.10 -15.57 -28.95
CA ASP A 429 -1.46 -16.48 -29.91
C ASP A 429 0.04 -16.18 -30.07
N ASP A 430 0.46 -14.89 -29.91
CA ASP A 430 1.87 -14.46 -29.98
C ASP A 430 2.50 -14.29 -28.57
N ALA A 431 1.70 -14.27 -27.53
CA ALA A 431 2.13 -13.99 -26.15
C ALA A 431 3.25 -14.92 -25.66
N ALA A 432 3.25 -16.20 -26.05
CA ALA A 432 4.29 -17.15 -25.68
C ALA A 432 5.66 -16.79 -26.31
N ALA A 433 5.67 -16.32 -27.56
CA ALA A 433 6.90 -15.85 -28.21
C ALA A 433 7.39 -14.56 -27.56
N ARG A 434 6.51 -13.61 -27.26
CA ARG A 434 6.84 -12.37 -26.56
C ARG A 434 7.36 -12.61 -25.12
N ALA A 435 6.75 -13.55 -24.41
CA ALA A 435 7.26 -13.96 -23.09
C ALA A 435 8.69 -14.55 -23.19
N ALA A 436 8.96 -15.38 -24.21
CA ALA A 436 10.31 -15.92 -24.45
C ALA A 436 11.33 -14.80 -24.76
N GLU A 437 10.96 -13.79 -25.56
CA GLU A 437 11.79 -12.60 -25.79
C GLU A 437 12.03 -11.83 -24.49
N GLY A 438 10.99 -11.61 -23.67
CA GLY A 438 11.11 -10.94 -22.38
C GLY A 438 12.00 -11.68 -21.38
N LEU A 439 11.99 -13.02 -21.37
CA LEU A 439 12.90 -13.83 -20.55
C LEU A 439 14.39 -13.63 -20.94
N ALA A 440 14.67 -13.28 -22.18
CA ALA A 440 16.02 -13.03 -22.68
C ALA A 440 16.51 -11.58 -22.47
N ASP A 441 15.67 -10.66 -21.97
CA ASP A 441 16.07 -9.27 -21.75
C ASP A 441 17.17 -9.16 -20.69
N ALA A 442 18.05 -8.19 -20.86
CA ALA A 442 19.16 -7.94 -19.95
C ALA A 442 18.70 -7.40 -18.60
N ASP A 443 17.54 -6.71 -18.53
CA ASP A 443 17.03 -6.11 -17.29
C ASP A 443 16.15 -7.08 -16.50
N ALA A 444 16.37 -7.11 -15.19
CA ALA A 444 15.63 -7.95 -14.26
C ALA A 444 14.13 -7.63 -14.21
N GLY A 445 13.74 -6.37 -14.37
CA GLY A 445 12.33 -5.94 -14.35
C GLY A 445 11.58 -6.45 -15.58
N VAL A 446 12.21 -6.43 -16.76
CA VAL A 446 11.60 -6.98 -17.97
C VAL A 446 11.45 -8.49 -17.86
N ARG A 447 12.49 -9.20 -17.38
CA ARG A 447 12.39 -10.66 -17.13
C ARG A 447 11.32 -10.98 -16.08
N ALA A 448 11.17 -10.14 -15.02
CA ALA A 448 10.11 -10.31 -14.03
C ALA A 448 8.73 -10.25 -14.66
N THR A 449 8.48 -9.28 -15.54
CA THR A 449 7.20 -9.17 -16.29
C THR A 449 6.90 -10.44 -17.09
N ALA A 450 7.89 -11.01 -17.76
CA ALA A 450 7.74 -12.30 -18.48
C ALA A 450 7.41 -13.46 -17.53
N PHE A 451 8.12 -13.58 -16.41
CA PHE A 451 7.86 -14.60 -15.39
C PHE A 451 6.48 -14.46 -14.75
N GLU A 452 6.04 -13.21 -14.43
CA GLU A 452 4.71 -12.93 -13.87
C GLU A 452 3.60 -13.46 -14.79
N TRP A 453 3.71 -13.22 -16.08
CA TRP A 453 2.76 -13.76 -17.05
C TRP A 453 2.83 -15.30 -17.13
N LEU A 454 4.03 -15.89 -17.09
CA LEU A 454 4.23 -17.34 -17.16
C LEU A 454 3.76 -18.08 -15.91
N ALA A 455 3.60 -17.40 -14.80
CA ALA A 455 2.97 -17.97 -13.60
C ALA A 455 1.49 -18.32 -13.83
N GLU A 456 0.82 -17.60 -14.72
CA GLU A 456 -0.56 -17.89 -15.12
C GLU A 456 -0.64 -18.72 -16.41
N HIS A 457 0.40 -18.69 -17.25
CA HIS A 457 0.45 -19.29 -18.59
C HIS A 457 1.76 -20.07 -18.78
N PRO A 458 1.93 -21.28 -18.20
CA PRO A 458 3.18 -22.03 -18.22
C PRO A 458 3.47 -22.74 -19.57
N VAL A 459 3.60 -21.95 -20.66
CA VAL A 459 3.59 -22.45 -22.05
C VAL A 459 4.95 -22.44 -22.76
N VAL A 460 6.00 -21.79 -22.19
CA VAL A 460 7.33 -21.74 -22.82
C VAL A 460 8.14 -23.02 -22.56
N PRO A 461 9.16 -23.36 -23.40
CA PRO A 461 10.06 -24.47 -23.14
C PRO A 461 10.80 -24.34 -21.81
N LEU A 462 10.97 -25.47 -21.11
CA LEU A 462 11.65 -25.53 -19.80
C LEU A 462 13.06 -24.94 -19.86
N GLU A 463 13.79 -25.19 -20.93
CA GLU A 463 15.16 -24.73 -21.13
C GLU A 463 15.25 -23.19 -21.05
N LEU A 464 14.29 -22.46 -21.66
CA LEU A 464 14.26 -21.00 -21.62
C LEU A 464 13.97 -20.48 -20.21
N LEU A 465 13.07 -21.15 -19.49
CA LEU A 465 12.72 -20.80 -18.11
C LEU A 465 13.94 -20.91 -17.18
N VAL A 466 14.67 -22.04 -17.29
CA VAL A 466 15.88 -22.32 -16.48
C VAL A 466 17.02 -21.37 -16.86
N GLU A 467 17.22 -21.09 -18.15
CA GLU A 467 18.25 -20.14 -18.61
C GLU A 467 17.99 -18.72 -18.09
N ALA A 468 16.75 -18.24 -18.19
CA ALA A 468 16.35 -16.94 -17.66
C ALA A 468 16.52 -16.87 -16.13
N LEU A 469 16.19 -17.95 -15.40
CA LEU A 469 16.44 -18.04 -13.98
C LEU A 469 17.94 -17.97 -13.65
N ALA A 470 18.77 -18.67 -14.38
CA ALA A 470 20.23 -18.65 -14.20
C ALA A 470 20.82 -17.25 -14.44
N ALA A 471 20.23 -16.46 -15.36
CA ALA A 471 20.55 -15.05 -15.54
C ALA A 471 20.11 -14.24 -14.32
N SER A 472 18.88 -14.48 -13.83
CA SER A 472 18.26 -13.77 -12.70
C SER A 472 18.98 -13.98 -11.36
N LEU A 473 19.67 -15.10 -11.17
CA LEU A 473 20.52 -15.34 -9.99
C LEU A 473 21.71 -14.37 -9.86
N ARG A 474 22.03 -13.61 -10.92
CA ARG A 474 23.08 -12.58 -10.93
C ARG A 474 22.55 -11.17 -10.67
N ASP A 475 21.25 -10.99 -10.63
CA ASP A 475 20.62 -9.70 -10.44
C ASP A 475 20.78 -9.20 -9.01
N ARG A 476 21.01 -7.90 -8.87
CA ARG A 476 21.07 -7.27 -7.54
C ARG A 476 19.69 -7.14 -6.87
N ILE A 477 18.64 -7.00 -7.69
CA ILE A 477 17.25 -6.92 -7.21
C ILE A 477 16.61 -8.30 -7.30
N PRO A 478 15.75 -8.69 -6.36
CA PRO A 478 15.16 -10.02 -6.31
C PRO A 478 13.97 -10.25 -7.24
N ASP A 479 13.47 -9.21 -7.92
CA ASP A 479 12.18 -9.23 -8.61
C ASP A 479 12.05 -10.36 -9.65
N SER A 480 13.05 -10.52 -10.51
CA SER A 480 13.05 -11.60 -11.51
C SER A 480 13.10 -12.99 -10.86
N ARG A 481 13.81 -13.13 -9.73
CA ARG A 481 13.86 -14.39 -8.99
C ARG A 481 12.53 -14.68 -8.27
N LEU A 482 11.89 -13.64 -7.71
CA LEU A 482 10.57 -13.77 -7.08
C LEU A 482 9.52 -14.24 -8.09
N ALA A 483 9.40 -13.54 -9.22
CA ALA A 483 8.47 -13.90 -10.28
C ALA A 483 8.82 -15.29 -10.88
N GLY A 484 10.12 -15.60 -10.98
CA GLY A 484 10.61 -16.91 -11.41
C GLY A 484 10.16 -18.05 -10.50
N VAL A 485 10.11 -17.86 -9.18
CA VAL A 485 9.56 -18.87 -8.24
C VAL A 485 8.11 -19.22 -8.61
N ASP A 486 7.28 -18.21 -8.86
CA ASP A 486 5.86 -18.42 -9.16
C ASP A 486 5.68 -19.14 -10.50
N ALA A 487 6.45 -18.76 -11.53
CA ALA A 487 6.44 -19.42 -12.83
C ALA A 487 6.90 -20.89 -12.75
N LEU A 488 7.98 -21.17 -11.98
CA LEU A 488 8.45 -22.54 -11.76
C LEU A 488 7.42 -23.38 -11.00
N ALA A 489 6.78 -22.81 -9.98
CA ALA A 489 5.77 -23.52 -9.20
C ALA A 489 4.53 -23.85 -10.04
N ALA A 490 4.05 -22.90 -10.83
CA ALA A 490 2.93 -23.10 -11.76
C ALA A 490 3.25 -24.17 -12.80
N ARG A 491 4.44 -24.12 -13.41
CA ARG A 491 4.90 -25.12 -14.37
C ARG A 491 5.04 -26.52 -13.74
N ALA A 492 5.58 -26.62 -12.52
CA ALA A 492 5.71 -27.88 -11.78
C ALA A 492 4.36 -28.50 -11.41
N ALA A 493 3.33 -27.69 -11.23
CA ALA A 493 1.97 -28.14 -11.02
C ALA A 493 1.32 -28.65 -12.33
N ALA A 494 1.56 -27.95 -13.45
CA ALA A 494 0.98 -28.25 -14.75
C ALA A 494 1.65 -29.44 -15.46
N GLU A 495 2.99 -29.61 -15.31
CA GLU A 495 3.78 -30.57 -16.10
C GLU A 495 4.47 -31.63 -15.21
N PRO A 496 3.82 -32.78 -14.96
CA PRO A 496 4.36 -33.83 -14.09
C PRO A 496 5.72 -34.39 -14.51
N LEU A 497 6.02 -34.40 -15.80
CA LEU A 497 7.29 -34.96 -16.35
C LEU A 497 8.48 -34.05 -16.05
N GLU A 498 8.28 -32.73 -15.98
CA GLU A 498 9.30 -31.72 -15.71
C GLU A 498 9.44 -31.44 -14.20
N ARG A 499 8.46 -31.85 -13.40
CA ARG A 499 8.34 -31.53 -11.98
C ARG A 499 9.59 -31.75 -11.16
N GLY A 500 10.34 -32.81 -11.45
CA GLY A 500 11.58 -33.13 -10.72
C GLY A 500 12.68 -32.09 -10.93
N ALA A 501 12.87 -31.63 -12.16
CA ALA A 501 13.83 -30.56 -12.48
C ALA A 501 13.42 -29.22 -11.86
N LEU A 502 12.14 -28.85 -11.97
CA LEU A 502 11.59 -27.60 -11.44
C LEU A 502 11.66 -27.54 -9.91
N ILE A 503 11.44 -28.67 -9.21
CA ILE A 503 11.63 -28.77 -7.76
C ILE A 503 13.11 -28.50 -7.39
N ALA A 504 14.08 -29.00 -8.12
CA ALA A 504 15.50 -28.75 -7.85
C ALA A 504 15.87 -27.26 -7.97
N GLU A 505 15.28 -26.54 -8.94
CA GLU A 505 15.46 -25.10 -9.05
C GLU A 505 14.78 -24.35 -7.88
N LEU A 506 13.57 -24.74 -7.47
CA LEU A 506 12.91 -24.19 -6.30
C LEU A 506 13.69 -24.45 -5.00
N GLU A 507 14.31 -25.63 -4.84
CA GLU A 507 15.20 -25.94 -3.72
C GLU A 507 16.46 -25.06 -3.72
N THR A 508 16.94 -24.63 -4.88
CA THR A 508 18.03 -23.67 -5.02
C THR A 508 17.59 -22.30 -4.57
N LEU A 509 16.43 -21.82 -5.05
CA LEU A 509 15.85 -20.52 -4.65
C LEU A 509 15.44 -20.47 -3.17
N ALA A 510 15.09 -21.60 -2.57
CA ALA A 510 14.85 -21.70 -1.12
C ALA A 510 16.12 -21.46 -0.26
N ARG A 511 17.29 -21.29 -0.89
CA ARG A 511 18.57 -20.91 -0.26
C ARG A 511 19.10 -19.56 -0.72
N ASP A 512 18.31 -18.81 -1.52
CA ASP A 512 18.66 -17.49 -2.04
C ASP A 512 19.10 -16.51 -0.93
N GLU A 513 19.90 -15.52 -1.27
CA GLU A 513 20.32 -14.48 -0.33
C GLU A 513 19.18 -13.57 0.11
N ALA A 514 18.20 -13.31 -0.80
CA ALA A 514 17.03 -12.51 -0.51
C ALA A 514 15.98 -13.31 0.28
N TYR A 515 15.55 -12.78 1.42
CA TYR A 515 14.57 -13.43 2.29
C TYR A 515 13.25 -13.74 1.58
N LEU A 516 12.72 -12.80 0.80
CA LEU A 516 11.46 -12.98 0.07
C LEU A 516 11.54 -14.14 -0.92
N VAL A 517 12.66 -14.28 -1.64
CA VAL A 517 12.84 -15.36 -2.60
C VAL A 517 12.85 -16.71 -1.86
N ARG A 518 13.58 -16.81 -0.73
CA ARG A 518 13.56 -18.02 0.10
C ARG A 518 12.18 -18.37 0.61
N SER A 519 11.49 -17.38 1.17
CA SER A 519 10.15 -17.56 1.73
C SER A 519 9.15 -18.03 0.67
N ARG A 520 9.13 -17.37 -0.49
CA ARG A 520 8.28 -17.73 -1.63
C ARG A 520 8.59 -19.13 -2.15
N ALA A 521 9.88 -19.47 -2.31
CA ALA A 521 10.31 -20.77 -2.78
C ALA A 521 9.98 -21.90 -1.79
N SER A 522 10.13 -21.66 -0.48
CA SER A 522 9.74 -22.63 0.55
C SER A 522 8.22 -22.86 0.56
N ALA A 523 7.42 -21.80 0.42
CA ALA A 523 5.97 -21.91 0.30
C ALA A 523 5.55 -22.68 -0.97
N ALA A 524 6.20 -22.42 -2.11
CA ALA A 524 5.97 -23.15 -3.36
C ALA A 524 6.30 -24.63 -3.24
N LEU A 525 7.43 -25.00 -2.62
CA LEU A 525 7.80 -26.39 -2.34
C LEU A 525 6.76 -27.09 -1.45
N ALA A 526 6.30 -26.43 -0.37
CA ALA A 526 5.27 -26.97 0.50
C ALA A 526 3.95 -27.19 -0.26
N GLY A 527 3.53 -26.23 -1.11
CA GLY A 527 2.37 -26.36 -1.98
C GLY A 527 2.48 -27.53 -2.98
N LEU A 528 3.69 -27.89 -3.39
CA LEU A 528 3.97 -29.07 -4.22
C LEU A 528 4.10 -30.37 -3.42
N GLY A 529 3.83 -30.35 -2.11
CA GLY A 529 3.89 -31.50 -1.21
C GLY A 529 5.32 -31.96 -0.89
N ARG A 530 6.29 -31.03 -0.90
CA ARG A 530 7.69 -31.28 -0.55
C ARG A 530 8.00 -30.73 0.82
N GLU A 531 8.91 -31.41 1.54
CA GLU A 531 9.50 -30.81 2.74
C GLU A 531 10.35 -29.60 2.31
N ALA A 532 9.97 -28.44 2.82
CA ALA A 532 10.64 -27.20 2.47
C ALA A 532 11.56 -26.76 3.62
N PRO A 533 12.74 -26.20 3.31
CA PRO A 533 13.58 -25.62 4.34
C PRO A 533 12.85 -24.40 4.93
N GLU A 534 12.96 -24.22 6.26
CA GLU A 534 12.55 -22.97 6.89
C GLU A 534 13.29 -21.81 6.21
N PRO A 535 12.61 -20.74 5.74
CA PRO A 535 13.24 -19.68 4.99
C PRO A 535 14.30 -18.91 5.79
N GLY A 536 14.31 -19.11 7.12
CA GLY A 536 15.19 -18.43 8.06
C GLY A 536 14.98 -16.92 8.04
N ALA A 537 15.24 -16.25 9.15
CA ALA A 537 15.15 -14.81 9.24
C ALA A 537 16.12 -14.10 8.27
N LEU A 538 15.89 -12.82 8.01
CA LEU A 538 16.90 -11.92 7.45
C LEU A 538 18.23 -12.15 8.19
N ARG A 539 19.29 -12.54 7.50
CA ARG A 539 20.58 -12.91 8.14
C ARG A 539 21.37 -11.66 8.58
N LEU A 540 20.72 -10.78 9.35
CA LEU A 540 21.35 -9.60 9.90
C LEU A 540 22.13 -9.98 11.16
N ARG A 541 23.39 -10.38 11.01
CA ARG A 541 24.28 -10.72 12.13
C ARG A 541 25.09 -9.49 12.56
N LYS A 542 24.43 -8.38 12.86
CA LYS A 542 25.11 -7.23 13.46
C LYS A 542 25.49 -7.56 14.90
N PRO A 543 26.69 -7.19 15.39
CA PRO A 543 27.06 -7.35 16.79
C PRO A 543 26.24 -6.41 17.68
N VAL A 544 26.10 -6.74 18.98
CA VAL A 544 25.27 -5.98 19.93
C VAL A 544 25.70 -4.52 20.06
N GLU A 545 26.97 -4.22 19.85
CA GLU A 545 27.52 -2.86 19.85
C GLU A 545 26.83 -1.94 18.86
N VAL A 546 26.42 -2.48 17.71
CA VAL A 546 25.66 -1.72 16.70
C VAL A 546 24.31 -1.31 17.26
N TYR A 547 23.60 -2.20 17.94
CA TYR A 547 22.29 -1.89 18.53
C TYR A 547 22.40 -0.91 19.70
N ARG A 548 23.48 -0.99 20.49
CA ARG A 548 23.80 0.03 21.51
C ARG A 548 24.01 1.41 20.90
N ASP A 549 24.73 1.51 19.79
CA ASP A 549 24.92 2.77 19.07
C ASP A 549 23.60 3.28 18.49
N VAL A 550 22.82 2.39 17.87
CA VAL A 550 21.48 2.71 17.38
C VAL A 550 20.63 3.33 18.48
N VAL A 551 20.46 2.65 19.62
CA VAL A 551 19.63 3.14 20.73
C VAL A 551 20.13 4.48 21.29
N ARG A 552 21.44 4.69 21.40
CA ARG A 552 21.99 6.01 21.83
C ARG A 552 21.61 7.12 20.86
N ARG A 553 21.75 6.88 19.57
CA ARG A 553 21.49 7.88 18.52
C ARG A 553 20.00 8.16 18.28
N THR A 554 19.13 7.24 18.67
CA THR A 554 17.68 7.28 18.48
C THR A 554 16.90 7.47 19.78
N ALA A 555 17.58 7.80 20.88
CA ALA A 555 16.95 8.02 22.18
C ALA A 555 15.93 9.17 22.20
N ARG A 556 15.97 10.06 21.22
CA ARG A 556 15.09 11.23 21.07
C ARG A 556 14.64 11.34 19.63
N PRO A 557 13.47 11.97 19.39
CA PRO A 557 13.10 12.38 18.05
C PRO A 557 14.20 13.23 17.41
N ARG A 558 14.35 13.11 16.09
CA ARG A 558 15.26 13.90 15.26
C ARG A 558 14.49 14.58 14.16
N ARG A 559 15.06 15.63 13.58
CA ARG A 559 14.43 16.32 12.45
C ARG A 559 15.25 16.19 11.20
N ALA A 560 14.55 16.15 10.07
CA ALA A 560 15.17 16.20 8.76
C ALA A 560 14.33 17.06 7.82
N THR A 561 15.00 17.72 6.89
CA THR A 561 14.35 18.47 5.81
C THR A 561 14.47 17.68 4.52
N ILE A 562 13.33 17.31 3.92
CA ILE A 562 13.23 16.77 2.57
C ILE A 562 13.06 17.98 1.65
N ARG A 563 14.10 18.31 0.89
CA ARG A 563 14.07 19.41 -0.11
C ARG A 563 13.50 18.87 -1.40
N THR A 564 12.51 19.54 -1.95
CA THR A 564 11.87 19.14 -3.21
C THR A 564 11.82 20.30 -4.19
N GLU A 565 11.52 20.02 -5.45
CA GLU A 565 11.29 21.06 -6.48
C GLU A 565 10.09 21.97 -6.15
N ARG A 566 9.19 21.53 -5.24
CA ARG A 566 8.00 22.29 -4.80
C ARG A 566 8.23 23.08 -3.52
N GLY A 567 9.34 22.82 -2.81
CA GLY A 567 9.67 23.45 -1.53
C GLY A 567 10.20 22.43 -0.52
N ASP A 568 10.40 22.88 0.69
CA ASP A 568 10.95 22.09 1.79
C ASP A 568 9.84 21.48 2.64
N VAL A 569 9.98 20.20 2.98
CA VAL A 569 9.12 19.46 3.90
C VAL A 569 9.96 19.07 5.12
N VAL A 570 9.64 19.62 6.28
CA VAL A 570 10.34 19.30 7.53
C VAL A 570 9.61 18.17 8.24
N VAL A 571 10.34 17.08 8.52
CA VAL A 571 9.82 15.90 9.20
C VAL A 571 10.46 15.73 10.58
N GLU A 572 9.67 15.42 11.59
CA GLU A 572 10.12 14.96 12.89
C GLU A 572 10.07 13.43 12.90
N LEU A 573 11.23 12.80 13.07
CA LEU A 573 11.39 11.36 13.02
C LEU A 573 11.06 10.73 14.38
N ALA A 574 10.24 9.70 14.38
CA ALA A 574 9.85 8.93 15.55
C ALA A 574 10.91 7.89 15.94
N CYS A 575 12.14 8.35 16.11
CA CYS A 575 13.31 7.50 16.33
C CYS A 575 13.20 6.52 17.51
N PRO A 576 12.56 6.84 18.64
CA PRO A 576 12.35 5.87 19.72
C PRO A 576 11.45 4.68 19.33
N GLU A 577 10.53 4.88 18.38
CA GLU A 577 9.56 3.86 17.92
C GLU A 577 10.09 3.01 16.77
N ALA A 578 10.91 3.60 15.88
CA ALA A 578 11.48 2.96 14.70
C ALA A 578 12.98 3.29 14.54
N PRO A 579 13.85 2.86 15.48
CA PRO A 579 15.24 3.28 15.56
C PRO A 579 16.06 2.88 14.33
N LEU A 580 15.92 1.67 13.81
CA LEU A 580 16.66 1.19 12.64
C LEU A 580 16.22 1.92 11.37
N THR A 581 14.93 2.10 11.21
CA THR A 581 14.32 2.78 10.06
C THR A 581 14.74 4.25 9.99
N CYS A 582 14.67 4.97 11.13
CA CYS A 582 15.10 6.37 11.20
C CYS A 582 16.58 6.54 10.85
N LEU A 583 17.46 5.71 11.42
CA LEU A 583 18.89 5.80 11.11
C LEU A 583 19.19 5.43 9.66
N ASN A 584 18.52 4.42 9.12
CA ASN A 584 18.63 4.06 7.72
C ASN A 584 18.28 5.24 6.80
N PHE A 585 17.13 5.89 7.04
CA PHE A 585 16.70 7.07 6.28
C PHE A 585 17.72 8.21 6.36
N LEU A 586 18.18 8.55 7.55
CA LEU A 586 19.17 9.61 7.76
C LEU A 586 20.54 9.28 7.12
N GLN A 587 20.99 8.01 7.20
CA GLN A 587 22.24 7.59 6.59
C GLN A 587 22.19 7.66 5.06
N LEU A 588 21.10 7.23 4.46
CA LEU A 588 20.87 7.34 3.01
C LEU A 588 20.82 8.82 2.58
N GLY A 589 20.15 9.68 3.36
CA GLY A 589 20.14 11.13 3.15
C GLY A 589 21.55 11.74 3.18
N ALA A 590 22.32 11.41 4.23
CA ALA A 590 23.70 11.89 4.38
C ALA A 590 24.65 11.41 3.28
N GLN A 591 24.33 10.31 2.59
CA GLN A 591 25.09 9.80 1.44
C GLN A 591 24.64 10.42 0.12
N GLY A 592 23.62 11.30 0.11
CA GLY A 592 23.03 11.86 -1.12
C GLY A 592 22.24 10.84 -1.94
N PHE A 593 21.84 9.71 -1.32
CA PHE A 593 21.12 8.66 -2.05
C PHE A 593 19.80 9.13 -2.64
N TYR A 594 19.12 10.05 -1.96
CA TYR A 594 17.82 10.59 -2.41
C TYR A 594 17.94 11.71 -3.44
N ASP A 595 19.15 12.26 -3.67
CA ASP A 595 19.35 13.44 -4.52
C ASP A 595 18.96 13.16 -5.98
N GLY A 596 18.02 13.92 -6.49
CA GLY A 596 17.49 13.77 -7.84
C GLY A 596 16.49 12.64 -8.05
N LEU A 597 16.16 11.85 -7.04
CA LEU A 597 15.16 10.78 -7.16
C LEU A 597 13.75 11.35 -7.30
N PRO A 598 12.92 10.77 -8.20
CA PRO A 598 11.56 11.23 -8.39
C PRO A 598 10.62 10.74 -7.27
N PHE A 599 9.55 11.50 -7.05
CA PHE A 599 8.32 10.93 -6.49
C PHE A 599 7.69 10.05 -7.55
N HIS A 600 8.07 8.78 -7.57
CA HIS A 600 7.66 7.84 -8.62
C HIS A 600 6.20 7.41 -8.55
N ARG A 601 5.54 7.66 -7.41
CA ARG A 601 4.11 7.40 -7.20
C ARG A 601 3.49 8.51 -6.38
N VAL A 602 2.53 9.21 -6.96
CA VAL A 602 1.70 10.22 -6.28
C VAL A 602 0.25 9.86 -6.53
N VAL A 603 -0.47 9.60 -5.47
CA VAL A 603 -1.89 9.30 -5.51
C VAL A 603 -2.62 10.37 -4.70
N PRO A 604 -3.36 11.29 -5.34
CA PRO A 604 -4.12 12.32 -4.64
C PRO A 604 -4.98 11.71 -3.54
N ASP A 605 -5.05 12.36 -2.39
CA ASP A 605 -5.81 11.91 -1.21
C ASP A 605 -5.32 10.58 -0.59
N PHE A 606 -4.14 10.12 -0.93
CA PHE A 606 -3.57 8.91 -0.38
C PHE A 606 -2.13 9.15 0.06
N VAL A 607 -1.16 9.03 -0.85
CA VAL A 607 0.26 9.15 -0.52
C VAL A 607 1.06 9.81 -1.64
N VAL A 608 2.20 10.40 -1.26
CA VAL A 608 3.35 10.67 -2.13
C VAL A 608 4.47 9.72 -1.73
N GLN A 609 5.00 8.96 -2.68
CA GLN A 609 6.01 7.91 -2.46
C GLN A 609 7.25 8.16 -3.30
N ALA A 610 8.42 8.02 -2.66
CA ALA A 610 9.74 8.26 -3.26
C ALA A 610 10.79 7.27 -2.73
N GLY A 611 12.06 7.51 -3.09
CA GLY A 611 13.20 6.72 -2.59
C GLY A 611 13.55 5.50 -3.43
N ASP A 612 12.96 5.38 -4.62
CA ASP A 612 13.30 4.36 -5.61
C ASP A 612 14.29 4.92 -6.64
N PRO A 613 15.54 4.40 -6.71
CA PRO A 613 16.53 4.85 -7.68
C PRO A 613 16.20 4.45 -9.14
N ARG A 614 15.30 3.50 -9.37
CA ARG A 614 14.83 3.12 -10.70
C ARG A 614 13.62 3.94 -11.16
N GLY A 615 12.83 4.45 -10.21
CA GLY A 615 11.61 5.21 -10.50
C GLY A 615 10.45 4.35 -11.04
N ASP A 616 10.53 3.02 -10.92
CA ASP A 616 9.50 2.07 -11.38
C ASP A 616 8.78 1.34 -10.22
N GLY A 617 9.18 1.62 -8.98
CA GLY A 617 8.67 1.00 -7.76
C GLY A 617 9.45 -0.23 -7.30
N ARG A 618 10.38 -0.74 -8.10
CA ARG A 618 11.14 -1.98 -7.84
C ARG A 618 12.57 -1.73 -7.31
N GLY A 619 13.04 -0.48 -7.30
CA GLY A 619 14.39 -0.15 -6.86
C GLY A 619 14.53 0.02 -5.35
N GLY A 620 15.78 -0.09 -4.87
CA GLY A 620 16.13 0.06 -3.47
C GLY A 620 17.63 0.28 -3.25
N PRO A 621 18.08 0.30 -1.99
CA PRO A 621 19.48 0.61 -1.65
C PRO A 621 20.42 -0.60 -1.82
N GLY A 622 19.93 -1.74 -2.30
CA GLY A 622 20.70 -2.98 -2.45
C GLY A 622 20.74 -3.84 -1.17
N TYR A 623 19.92 -3.50 -0.19
CA TYR A 623 19.72 -4.29 1.04
C TYR A 623 18.31 -4.05 1.58
N GLN A 624 17.87 -4.87 2.53
CA GLN A 624 16.60 -4.75 3.23
C GLN A 624 16.81 -4.53 4.72
N ILE A 625 15.88 -3.84 5.34
CA ILE A 625 15.79 -3.68 6.80
C ILE A 625 14.49 -4.31 7.28
N ARG A 626 14.49 -4.73 8.53
CA ARG A 626 13.33 -5.31 9.18
C ARG A 626 12.29 -4.24 9.52
N ASP A 627 11.04 -4.66 9.50
CA ASP A 627 9.93 -3.81 9.89
C ASP A 627 9.97 -3.50 11.39
N GLU A 628 9.70 -2.24 11.72
CA GLU A 628 9.56 -1.77 13.10
C GLU A 628 8.10 -1.31 13.33
N ILE A 629 7.15 -2.23 13.07
CA ILE A 629 5.72 -1.97 13.24
C ILE A 629 5.44 -1.47 14.66
N ASN A 630 4.61 -0.43 14.76
CA ASN A 630 4.35 0.26 16.02
C ASN A 630 2.92 0.82 16.11
N VAL A 631 2.54 1.35 17.26
CA VAL A 631 1.17 1.81 17.55
C VAL A 631 0.81 3.17 16.94
N LEU A 632 1.73 3.83 16.24
CA LEU A 632 1.50 5.11 15.59
C LEU A 632 0.54 4.95 14.41
N ARG A 633 -0.23 6.01 14.12
CA ARG A 633 -1.28 6.00 13.12
C ARG A 633 -0.90 6.82 11.90
N TYR A 634 -1.47 6.47 10.77
CA TYR A 634 -1.32 7.17 9.51
C TYR A 634 -2.35 8.30 9.38
N GLU A 635 -2.09 9.40 10.08
CA GLU A 635 -2.75 10.69 9.90
C GLU A 635 -2.14 11.46 8.70
N PRO A 636 -2.70 12.59 8.24
CA PRO A 636 -2.08 13.39 7.18
C PRO A 636 -0.66 13.83 7.55
N GLY A 637 0.27 13.70 6.61
CA GLY A 637 1.68 14.07 6.79
C GLY A 637 2.51 13.04 7.55
N VAL A 638 2.02 11.83 7.77
CA VAL A 638 2.81 10.77 8.43
C VAL A 638 3.75 10.10 7.43
N LEU A 639 4.98 9.88 7.88
CA LEU A 639 6.07 9.26 7.13
C LEU A 639 6.13 7.75 7.43
N GLY A 640 5.93 6.93 6.41
CA GLY A 640 5.92 5.48 6.47
C GLY A 640 6.98 4.83 5.57
N MET A 641 7.50 3.67 5.98
CA MET A 641 8.39 2.84 5.15
C MET A 641 7.55 2.04 4.15
N ALA A 642 7.87 2.18 2.86
CA ALA A 642 7.22 1.38 1.83
C ALA A 642 7.78 -0.05 1.82
N LEU A 643 6.89 -1.03 1.63
CA LEU A 643 7.20 -2.45 1.68
C LEU A 643 6.64 -3.17 0.45
N ALA A 644 7.35 -4.19 -0.02
CA ALA A 644 6.88 -5.16 -1.00
C ALA A 644 6.38 -6.46 -0.35
N GLY A 645 6.26 -6.48 0.97
CA GLY A 645 5.87 -7.55 1.86
C GLY A 645 6.59 -7.40 3.20
N PRO A 646 6.36 -8.27 4.18
CA PRO A 646 7.01 -8.19 5.48
C PRO A 646 8.54 -8.19 5.38
N ASP A 647 9.20 -7.35 6.20
CA ASP A 647 10.66 -7.27 6.32
C ASP A 647 11.39 -6.87 5.01
N THR A 648 10.76 -6.04 4.18
CA THR A 648 11.33 -5.59 2.91
C THR A 648 11.63 -4.10 2.85
N GLY A 649 11.61 -3.43 3.98
CA GLY A 649 11.99 -2.03 4.10
C GLY A 649 13.38 -1.77 3.48
N GLY A 650 13.55 -0.61 2.84
CA GLY A 650 14.80 -0.24 2.18
C GLY A 650 14.99 1.27 2.15
N SER A 651 14.95 1.84 0.95
CA SER A 651 15.03 3.29 0.76
C SER A 651 13.69 3.94 0.44
N GLN A 652 12.70 3.16 -0.01
CA GLN A 652 11.41 3.72 -0.39
C GLN A 652 10.59 4.11 0.83
N PHE A 653 10.04 5.31 0.80
CA PHE A 653 9.17 5.86 1.84
C PHE A 653 7.98 6.56 1.23
N PHE A 654 6.94 6.74 2.02
CA PHE A 654 5.76 7.52 1.61
C PHE A 654 5.32 8.49 2.71
N LEU A 655 4.68 9.56 2.28
CA LEU A 655 4.03 10.56 3.14
C LEU A 655 2.54 10.53 2.83
N THR A 656 1.71 10.45 3.86
CA THR A 656 0.25 10.42 3.71
C THR A 656 -0.30 11.81 3.44
N LEU A 657 -1.26 11.91 2.50
CA LEU A 657 -2.00 13.14 2.21
C LEU A 657 -3.31 13.23 3.01
N ALA A 658 -3.79 12.10 3.52
CA ALA A 658 -5.05 11.96 4.23
C ALA A 658 -4.92 10.84 5.29
N PRO A 659 -5.87 10.71 6.25
CA PRO A 659 -5.88 9.60 7.20
C PRO A 659 -5.99 8.25 6.47
N GLN A 660 -5.11 7.30 6.83
CA GLN A 660 -5.07 5.97 6.21
C GLN A 660 -5.09 4.85 7.27
N PRO A 661 -6.17 4.68 8.02
CA PRO A 661 -6.24 3.71 9.12
C PRO A 661 -5.96 2.26 8.70
N HIS A 662 -6.13 1.93 7.42
CA HIS A 662 -5.83 0.59 6.91
C HIS A 662 -4.34 0.28 6.80
N LEU A 663 -3.48 1.30 6.88
CA LEU A 663 -2.03 1.13 6.92
C LEU A 663 -1.51 0.95 8.37
N ASP A 664 -2.35 1.28 9.37
CA ASP A 664 -1.99 1.14 10.79
C ASP A 664 -1.65 -0.31 11.11
N GLY A 665 -0.50 -0.53 11.75
CA GLY A 665 0.00 -1.87 12.08
C GLY A 665 0.54 -2.69 10.90
N GLY A 666 0.35 -2.24 9.64
CA GLY A 666 0.85 -2.94 8.45
C GLY A 666 2.16 -2.38 7.90
N TYR A 667 2.52 -1.15 8.29
CA TYR A 667 3.73 -0.46 7.82
C TYR A 667 4.38 0.29 8.97
N THR A 668 5.72 0.39 8.94
CA THR A 668 6.47 1.14 9.95
C THR A 668 6.23 2.63 9.83
N VAL A 669 5.57 3.24 10.80
CA VAL A 669 5.57 4.70 10.96
C VAL A 669 6.89 5.12 11.58
N PHE A 670 7.62 6.03 10.93
CA PHE A 670 8.90 6.50 11.44
C PHE A 670 9.07 8.03 11.50
N GLY A 671 8.00 8.78 11.21
CA GLY A 671 8.01 10.24 11.35
C GLY A 671 6.70 10.90 10.95
N ARG A 672 6.70 12.23 11.07
CA ARG A 672 5.59 13.08 10.64
C ARG A 672 6.09 14.42 10.15
N VAL A 673 5.35 15.05 9.27
CA VAL A 673 5.58 16.43 8.82
C VAL A 673 5.25 17.39 9.97
N VAL A 674 6.16 18.32 10.21
CA VAL A 674 5.98 19.41 11.20
C VAL A 674 5.97 20.80 10.53
N ALA A 675 6.40 20.89 9.26
CA ALA A 675 6.25 22.07 8.42
C ALA A 675 6.29 21.67 6.94
N GLY A 676 5.57 22.38 6.08
CA GLY A 676 5.54 22.13 4.63
C GLY A 676 4.50 21.07 4.22
N LEU A 677 3.44 20.86 5.00
CA LEU A 677 2.36 19.96 4.61
C LEU A 677 1.69 20.42 3.31
N GLU A 678 1.54 21.74 3.13
CA GLU A 678 1.00 22.37 1.92
C GLU A 678 1.89 22.15 0.69
N VAL A 679 3.19 21.86 0.89
CA VAL A 679 4.11 21.51 -0.20
C VAL A 679 3.76 20.14 -0.76
N LEU A 680 3.37 19.18 0.10
CA LEU A 680 2.99 17.83 -0.34
C LEU A 680 1.77 17.85 -1.26
N ASP A 681 0.81 18.74 -1.02
CA ASP A 681 -0.37 18.91 -1.88
C ASP A 681 -0.02 19.42 -3.29
N GLN A 682 1.17 20.01 -3.46
CA GLN A 682 1.67 20.49 -4.75
C GLN A 682 2.59 19.49 -5.46
N VAL A 683 3.03 18.43 -4.77
CA VAL A 683 3.90 17.41 -5.39
C VAL A 683 3.14 16.62 -6.44
N VAL A 684 3.73 16.52 -7.61
CA VAL A 684 3.24 15.76 -8.75
C VAL A 684 4.18 14.60 -9.04
N GLN A 685 3.66 13.49 -9.52
CA GLN A 685 4.48 12.35 -9.92
C GLN A 685 5.52 12.76 -10.98
N GLY A 686 6.79 12.50 -10.69
CA GLY A 686 7.93 12.91 -11.50
C GLY A 686 8.70 14.10 -10.91
N ASP A 687 8.11 14.91 -10.01
CA ASP A 687 8.86 15.93 -9.24
C ASP A 687 10.00 15.26 -8.46
N ARG A 688 11.09 16.00 -8.22
CA ARG A 688 12.32 15.43 -7.65
C ARG A 688 12.57 15.86 -6.23
N ILE A 689 13.19 14.95 -5.48
CA ILE A 689 13.87 15.26 -4.22
C ILE A 689 15.23 15.89 -4.57
N LEU A 690 15.51 17.05 -4.02
CA LEU A 690 16.78 17.77 -4.17
C LEU A 690 17.80 17.39 -3.09
N GLY A 691 17.33 16.74 -2.02
CA GLY A 691 18.16 16.22 -0.95
C GLY A 691 17.38 15.97 0.34
N VAL A 692 17.94 15.14 1.21
CA VAL A 692 17.44 14.91 2.57
C VAL A 692 18.54 15.30 3.55
N VAL A 693 18.28 16.29 4.39
CA VAL A 693 19.28 16.89 5.30
C VAL A 693 18.79 16.80 6.74
N GLU A 694 19.56 16.17 7.59
CA GLU A 694 19.30 16.16 9.04
C GLU A 694 19.49 17.56 9.63
N GLU A 695 18.55 18.00 10.46
CA GLU A 695 18.68 19.24 11.21
C GLU A 695 19.55 19.04 12.48
N PRO A 696 20.28 20.07 12.92
CA PRO A 696 21.16 20.00 14.09
C PRO A 696 20.47 19.61 15.39
#